data_a46a0f034d15e49cf1bde760da6c5753
#
_entry.id   a46a0f034d15e49cf1bde760da6c5753
#
_cell.length_a   1.000
_cell.length_b   1.000
_cell.length_c   1.000
_cell.angle_alpha   90.00
_cell.angle_beta   90.00
_cell.angle_gamma   90.00
#
_symmetry.space_group_name_H-M   'P 1'
#
loop_
_entity.id
_entity.type
_entity.pdbx_description
1 polymer ?
#
loop_
_entity_poly.entity_id
_entity_poly.type
_entity_poly.pdbx_seq_one_letter_code
_entity_poly.pdbx_strand_id
1 'polypeptide(L)'
;MKVERQKGSCPIVWRQFTNKKFAAFASLHRVICIGVLSVSTLSIAAKAHGAPSVSPDGERTEASSFDDEAEELREVAVSASMAPLTQLQSARIVSVLTRQDIEQAAVQSVNDLLKLVTGVDVRQRGGFGIQTDISIEGGTFDQVTLLLNGIDIGNPQTGHLSADFPVSIGDIERIEVLEGAASRVYGGQSFGGAINIVTRHEADRSIELAAKGGSFGTAEGEARFSLTTGKLSNRISGGGGRSDGGTLNSEWQKGQLYYQGDYEDKALRLDWQFGFTKKSYGANTFYSANYPDQYERNQRLMASVDGEYSVKSNSNSSLFTLHASLYGNRSWDNFELVRGSTFGENFHRTDVYGAKAGGHVDWKLGKTAVSANIRHESICSTNLGREALPKGSFYAWADNRTTVSFSLEHNILLEHWTVSAGLMASMTSSIDHRFRFYPGIDIAYRPSAIWKVLFSYNKGFRLPTFTELYYKSPTHEGNRDLKPEHNHSFSLGAEYHQSSIFNLQSSVFYHRGTQMIDWVMYSPDDIYHTAAFDLDNVGVRMQGKITPPEATKFGQWFRSFSLGYTFIHQTKHDAEGVVKSNVAMEFLRHKVVASLTHRIMKVKSSNCKWLNGKCEMTWNFRWQERVGCYQSGGKLIPYRPYAMLDAKLQWNTPRYQLYVQATNLTNHRYYDLGSVPQPGIWLMAGFRLKLI
;
A
#
# COMPACT_ATOMS: atom_id res chain seq x y z
N MET A 1 -36.37 -34.70 28.51
CA MET A 1 -35.35 -33.73 28.80
C MET A 1 -35.19 -32.92 27.50
N LYS A 2 -35.89 -31.73 27.42
CA LYS A 2 -35.89 -30.89 26.22
C LYS A 2 -34.64 -29.98 26.30
N VAL A 3 -33.75 -30.11 25.35
CA VAL A 3 -32.61 -29.20 25.17
C VAL A 3 -33.08 -28.07 24.23
N GLU A 4 -33.27 -26.88 24.77
CA GLU A 4 -33.49 -25.66 24.01
C GLU A 4 -32.23 -25.31 23.23
N ARG A 5 -32.34 -25.32 21.91
CA ARG A 5 -31.32 -24.78 20.99
C ARG A 5 -31.38 -23.25 21.03
N GLN A 6 -30.43 -22.62 21.71
CA GLN A 6 -30.18 -21.18 21.52
C GLN A 6 -29.60 -20.95 20.10
N LYS A 7 -30.38 -20.27 19.30
CA LYS A 7 -29.93 -19.75 17.98
C LYS A 7 -28.94 -18.60 18.22
N GLY A 8 -27.65 -18.88 18.11
CA GLY A 8 -26.60 -17.85 18.13
C GLY A 8 -26.35 -17.28 16.73
N SER A 9 -27.17 -16.33 16.29
CA SER A 9 -26.83 -15.47 15.17
C SER A 9 -25.85 -14.40 15.63
N CYS A 10 -24.79 -14.15 14.88
CA CYS A 10 -23.95 -12.96 15.05
C CYS A 10 -24.86 -11.74 14.93
N PRO A 11 -25.06 -10.92 15.97
CA PRO A 11 -25.91 -9.77 15.84
C PRO A 11 -25.17 -8.73 14.99
N ILE A 12 -25.37 -8.77 13.70
CA ILE A 12 -25.33 -7.56 12.91
C ILE A 12 -26.52 -6.77 13.45
N VAL A 13 -26.24 -5.82 14.35
CA VAL A 13 -27.27 -5.02 15.00
C VAL A 13 -27.97 -4.21 13.94
N TRP A 14 -28.99 -4.78 13.32
CA TRP A 14 -29.96 -4.09 12.51
C TRP A 14 -30.84 -3.24 13.44
N ARG A 15 -30.40 -2.02 13.76
CA ARG A 15 -31.38 -1.01 14.14
C ARG A 15 -32.08 -0.58 12.85
N GLN A 16 -33.30 -1.05 12.68
CA GLN A 16 -34.25 -0.49 11.74
C GLN A 16 -34.32 1.02 11.98
N PHE A 17 -33.75 1.81 11.10
CA PHE A 17 -34.08 3.23 10.96
C PHE A 17 -34.96 3.39 9.73
N THR A 18 -36.25 3.14 9.95
CA THR A 18 -37.30 3.66 9.09
C THR A 18 -37.29 5.20 9.16
N ASN A 19 -37.13 5.84 8.02
CA ASN A 19 -37.31 7.28 7.79
C ASN A 19 -36.46 8.25 8.61
N LYS A 20 -35.24 8.53 8.16
CA LYS A 20 -34.54 9.81 8.39
C LYS A 20 -33.38 10.01 7.40
N LYS A 21 -33.72 10.36 6.14
CA LYS A 21 -32.75 10.91 5.17
C LYS A 21 -32.15 12.27 5.59
N PHE A 22 -32.58 12.83 6.73
CA PHE A 22 -32.12 14.14 7.25
C PHE A 22 -31.17 14.07 8.44
N ALA A 23 -31.00 12.92 9.12
CA ALA A 23 -30.17 12.85 10.33
C ALA A 23 -28.66 12.69 10.04
N ALA A 24 -28.27 12.14 8.89
CA ALA A 24 -26.85 12.00 8.51
C ALA A 24 -26.19 13.36 8.24
N PHE A 25 -26.94 14.33 7.69
CA PHE A 25 -26.44 15.68 7.47
C PHE A 25 -26.24 16.49 8.75
N ALA A 26 -27.05 16.25 9.78
CA ALA A 26 -26.92 16.94 11.07
C ALA A 26 -25.73 16.44 11.90
N SER A 27 -25.36 15.16 11.79
CA SER A 27 -24.17 14.60 12.45
C SER A 27 -22.89 15.09 11.80
N LEU A 28 -22.87 15.24 10.47
CA LEU A 28 -21.75 15.77 9.71
C LEU A 28 -21.44 17.22 10.08
N HIS A 29 -22.49 18.02 10.33
CA HIS A 29 -22.35 19.43 10.72
C HIS A 29 -21.67 19.59 12.10
N ARG A 30 -21.93 18.68 13.04
CA ARG A 30 -21.28 18.71 14.36
C ARG A 30 -19.81 18.28 14.34
N VAL A 31 -19.44 17.34 13.48
CA VAL A 31 -18.04 16.90 13.32
C VAL A 31 -17.21 17.96 12.60
N ILE A 32 -17.79 18.63 11.59
CA ILE A 32 -17.11 19.73 10.87
C ILE A 32 -16.90 20.95 11.78
N CYS A 33 -17.88 21.30 12.64
CA CYS A 33 -17.76 22.41 13.59
C CYS A 33 -16.71 22.16 14.68
N ILE A 34 -16.52 20.91 15.15
CA ILE A 34 -15.50 20.58 16.14
C ILE A 34 -14.09 20.62 15.52
N GLY A 35 -13.94 20.19 14.25
CA GLY A 35 -12.66 20.24 13.53
C GLY A 35 -12.19 21.66 13.22
N VAL A 36 -13.11 22.60 12.96
CA VAL A 36 -12.80 24.00 12.66
C VAL A 36 -12.54 24.82 13.94
N LEU A 37 -13.21 24.49 15.05
CA LEU A 37 -13.01 25.21 16.32
C LEU A 37 -11.71 24.83 17.05
N SER A 38 -11.13 23.65 16.80
CA SER A 38 -9.84 23.26 17.40
C SER A 38 -8.61 23.91 16.70
N VAL A 39 -8.77 24.40 15.46
CA VAL A 39 -7.70 25.08 14.72
C VAL A 39 -7.56 26.56 15.13
N SER A 40 -8.62 27.18 15.63
CA SER A 40 -8.62 28.60 15.99
C SER A 40 -7.96 28.92 17.34
N THR A 41 -7.67 27.93 18.20
CA THR A 41 -7.06 28.15 19.50
C THR A 41 -5.55 27.93 19.57
N LEU A 42 -4.89 27.48 18.48
CA LEU A 42 -3.42 27.33 18.42
C LEU A 42 -2.69 28.51 17.76
N SER A 43 -3.39 29.58 17.41
CA SER A 43 -2.81 30.74 16.69
C SER A 43 -2.20 31.83 17.57
N ILE A 44 -2.01 31.61 18.88
CA ILE A 44 -1.41 32.62 19.79
C ILE A 44 -0.12 32.05 20.37
N ALA A 45 0.98 32.14 19.66
CA ALA A 45 2.35 32.36 20.16
C ALA A 45 3.42 32.20 19.06
N ALA A 46 3.45 33.13 18.10
CA ALA A 46 4.69 33.35 17.35
C ALA A 46 4.78 34.85 17.02
N LYS A 47 5.29 35.61 17.94
CA LYS A 47 5.75 36.98 17.67
C LYS A 47 7.07 36.94 16.91
N ALA A 48 7.07 37.60 15.79
CA ALA A 48 8.20 37.82 14.91
C ALA A 48 9.44 38.38 15.65
N HIS A 49 10.60 37.81 15.36
CA HIS A 49 11.89 38.48 15.53
C HIS A 49 12.58 38.53 14.16
N GLY A 50 13.08 39.72 13.92
CA GLY A 50 13.56 40.31 12.69
C GLY A 50 14.51 39.47 11.83
N ALA A 51 14.50 39.80 10.55
CA ALA A 51 15.42 39.34 9.54
C ALA A 51 16.88 39.80 9.84
N PRO A 52 17.87 38.92 9.71
CA PRO A 52 19.26 39.36 9.70
C PRO A 52 19.70 39.71 8.27
N SER A 53 20.41 40.82 8.18
CA SER A 53 21.08 41.34 7.00
C SER A 53 22.14 40.38 6.45
N VAL A 54 22.20 40.29 5.12
CA VAL A 54 23.21 39.56 4.35
C VAL A 54 24.58 40.21 4.55
N SER A 55 25.58 39.40 4.92
CA SER A 55 27.00 39.72 4.82
C SER A 55 27.66 38.69 3.86
N PRO A 56 28.54 39.17 2.95
CA PRO A 56 29.13 38.30 1.96
C PRO A 56 30.45 37.74 2.49
N ASP A 57 30.45 36.51 3.00
CA ASP A 57 31.66 35.67 3.01
C ASP A 57 31.26 34.23 3.42
N GLY A 58 31.73 33.28 2.63
CA GLY A 58 31.28 31.93 2.64
C GLY A 58 31.78 31.08 3.81
N GLU A 59 30.82 30.51 4.48
CA GLU A 59 30.91 29.23 5.14
C GLU A 59 29.51 28.60 5.10
N ARG A 60 29.31 27.58 4.29
CA ARG A 60 28.10 26.74 4.31
C ARG A 60 28.07 26.02 5.64
N THR A 61 27.32 26.50 6.57
CA THR A 61 26.98 25.79 7.80
C THR A 61 25.92 24.72 7.55
N GLU A 62 26.08 23.56 8.17
CA GLU A 62 25.20 22.37 8.10
C GLU A 62 23.72 22.60 8.49
N ALA A 63 23.22 23.85 8.51
CA ALA A 63 21.82 24.16 8.85
C ALA A 63 20.86 24.05 7.66
N SER A 64 21.36 23.87 6.44
CA SER A 64 20.56 23.86 5.21
C SER A 64 19.90 22.50 4.89
N SER A 65 20.30 21.40 5.52
CA SER A 65 19.91 20.06 5.07
C SER A 65 18.44 19.67 5.33
N PHE A 66 17.72 20.35 6.22
CA PHE A 66 16.33 19.99 6.56
C PHE A 66 15.28 20.82 5.82
N ASP A 67 15.58 22.07 5.55
CA ASP A 67 14.72 22.88 4.67
C ASP A 67 14.86 22.38 3.23
N ASP A 68 16.08 21.99 2.82
CA ASP A 68 16.37 21.37 1.54
C ASP A 68 15.62 20.04 1.36
N GLU A 69 15.56 19.15 2.36
CA GLU A 69 14.88 17.84 2.26
C GLU A 69 13.34 17.99 2.19
N ALA A 70 12.75 18.95 2.89
CA ALA A 70 11.32 19.21 2.81
C ALA A 70 10.94 19.97 1.52
N GLU A 71 11.84 20.80 1.01
CA GLU A 71 11.70 21.47 -0.27
C GLU A 71 11.91 20.45 -1.41
N GLU A 72 12.90 19.59 -1.30
CA GLU A 72 13.15 18.46 -2.22
C GLU A 72 11.97 17.49 -2.29
N LEU A 73 11.30 17.16 -1.16
CA LEU A 73 10.08 16.32 -1.17
C LEU A 73 8.89 16.99 -1.86
N ARG A 74 8.80 18.33 -1.84
CA ARG A 74 7.78 19.09 -2.58
C ARG A 74 8.05 19.08 -4.08
N GLU A 75 9.29 18.92 -4.49
CA GLU A 75 9.72 18.85 -5.87
C GLU A 75 9.71 17.42 -6.44
N VAL A 76 9.67 16.40 -5.59
CA VAL A 76 9.61 14.99 -6.03
C VAL A 76 8.32 14.74 -6.81
N ALA A 77 8.48 14.22 -8.02
CA ALA A 77 7.35 13.74 -8.82
C ALA A 77 6.64 12.59 -8.11
N VAL A 78 5.32 12.70 -7.97
CA VAL A 78 4.47 11.67 -7.37
C VAL A 78 3.65 10.95 -8.42
N SER A 79 3.41 9.67 -8.18
CA SER A 79 2.68 8.79 -9.10
C SER A 79 1.15 9.00 -9.07
N ALA A 80 0.69 10.25 -9.12
CA ALA A 80 -0.74 10.60 -9.06
C ALA A 80 -1.34 11.00 -10.40
N SER A 81 -0.53 11.11 -11.45
CA SER A 81 -0.88 11.64 -12.76
C SER A 81 -0.06 10.92 -13.84
N MET A 82 -0.55 10.93 -15.08
CA MET A 82 0.16 10.33 -16.23
C MET A 82 1.39 11.12 -16.63
N ALA A 83 1.33 12.47 -16.56
CA ALA A 83 2.50 13.33 -16.68
C ALA A 83 3.13 13.57 -15.31
N PRO A 84 4.45 13.69 -15.18
CA PRO A 84 5.09 13.98 -13.90
C PRO A 84 4.61 15.29 -13.31
N LEU A 85 4.05 15.23 -12.09
CA LEU A 85 3.67 16.37 -11.28
C LEU A 85 4.39 16.28 -9.95
N THR A 86 4.84 17.40 -9.41
CA THR A 86 5.35 17.46 -8.05
C THR A 86 4.21 17.30 -7.05
N GLN A 87 4.51 16.98 -5.79
CA GLN A 87 3.50 16.89 -4.75
C GLN A 87 2.70 18.20 -4.60
N LEU A 88 3.36 19.35 -4.77
CA LEU A 88 2.69 20.65 -4.76
C LEU A 88 1.72 20.82 -5.94
N GLN A 89 2.12 20.40 -7.14
CA GLN A 89 1.31 20.49 -8.35
C GLN A 89 0.19 19.43 -8.40
N SER A 90 0.33 18.31 -7.71
CA SER A 90 -0.68 17.25 -7.69
C SER A 90 -2.03 17.79 -7.21
N ALA A 91 -3.09 17.48 -7.92
CA ALA A 91 -4.47 17.80 -7.51
C ALA A 91 -5.12 16.66 -6.71
N ARG A 92 -4.35 15.62 -6.35
CA ARG A 92 -4.81 14.49 -5.52
C ARG A 92 -3.96 14.38 -4.26
N ILE A 93 -4.58 13.81 -3.23
CA ILE A 93 -3.91 13.47 -2.00
C ILE A 93 -3.04 12.23 -2.23
N VAL A 94 -1.75 12.36 -1.96
CA VAL A 94 -0.79 11.26 -1.98
C VAL A 94 -0.12 11.19 -0.62
N SER A 95 -0.28 10.08 0.08
CA SER A 95 0.46 9.82 1.31
C SER A 95 1.83 9.24 0.96
N VAL A 96 2.90 9.85 1.46
CA VAL A 96 4.28 9.43 1.19
C VAL A 96 4.95 9.03 2.50
N LEU A 97 5.46 7.79 2.56
CA LEU A 97 6.43 7.37 3.58
C LEU A 97 7.82 7.59 3.01
N THR A 98 8.56 8.50 3.59
CA THR A 98 9.92 8.85 3.16
C THR A 98 10.95 7.82 3.60
N ARG A 99 12.16 7.89 3.05
CA ARG A 99 13.28 7.05 3.49
C ARG A 99 13.53 7.19 4.99
N GLN A 100 13.46 8.41 5.52
CA GLN A 100 13.63 8.67 6.95
C GLN A 100 12.54 7.99 7.78
N ASP A 101 11.26 8.07 7.38
CA ASP A 101 10.16 7.39 8.06
C ASP A 101 10.37 5.86 8.07
N ILE A 102 10.84 5.31 6.94
CA ILE A 102 11.11 3.87 6.76
C ILE A 102 12.25 3.40 7.68
N GLU A 103 13.35 4.15 7.77
CA GLU A 103 14.50 3.80 8.61
C GLU A 103 14.20 3.89 10.11
N GLN A 104 13.36 4.83 10.50
CA GLN A 104 12.96 5.01 11.89
C GLN A 104 11.91 4.00 12.36
N ALA A 105 11.07 3.50 11.45
CA ALA A 105 9.94 2.65 11.78
C ALA A 105 10.33 1.37 12.54
N ALA A 106 9.55 1.01 13.55
CA ALA A 106 9.64 -0.25 14.29
C ALA A 106 8.84 -1.34 13.55
N VAL A 107 9.38 -1.84 12.43
CA VAL A 107 8.70 -2.77 11.51
C VAL A 107 9.58 -3.96 11.15
N GLN A 108 8.95 -5.07 10.76
CA GLN A 108 9.63 -6.32 10.42
C GLN A 108 9.70 -6.57 8.91
N SER A 109 8.72 -6.06 8.15
CA SER A 109 8.56 -6.31 6.71
C SER A 109 8.12 -5.04 5.96
N VAL A 110 8.18 -5.08 4.62
CA VAL A 110 7.66 -4.01 3.75
C VAL A 110 6.17 -3.77 4.01
N ASN A 111 5.41 -4.85 4.20
CA ASN A 111 3.97 -4.76 4.46
C ASN A 111 3.66 -4.08 5.81
N ASP A 112 4.54 -4.21 6.81
CA ASP A 112 4.35 -3.54 8.10
C ASP A 112 4.48 -2.00 7.99
N LEU A 113 5.27 -1.49 7.04
CA LEU A 113 5.36 -0.05 6.79
C LEU A 113 3.99 0.53 6.42
N LEU A 114 3.19 -0.21 5.66
CA LEU A 114 1.85 0.21 5.25
C LEU A 114 0.85 0.28 6.41
N LYS A 115 1.12 -0.42 7.52
CA LYS A 115 0.31 -0.30 8.76
C LYS A 115 0.40 1.10 9.36
N LEU A 116 1.48 1.85 9.06
CA LEU A 116 1.70 3.21 9.54
C LEU A 116 0.97 4.26 8.69
N VAL A 117 0.49 3.91 7.51
CA VAL A 117 -0.32 4.79 6.65
C VAL A 117 -1.77 4.79 7.14
N THR A 118 -2.32 5.96 7.35
CA THR A 118 -3.62 6.15 8.04
C THR A 118 -4.79 5.53 7.26
N GLY A 119 -4.90 5.74 5.95
CA GLY A 119 -5.98 5.25 5.09
C GLY A 119 -5.86 3.78 4.64
N VAL A 120 -4.77 3.09 5.00
CA VAL A 120 -4.49 1.72 4.56
C VAL A 120 -4.82 0.73 5.67
N ASP A 121 -5.56 -0.32 5.34
CA ASP A 121 -5.79 -1.48 6.18
C ASP A 121 -4.87 -2.63 5.75
N VAL A 122 -4.07 -3.15 6.67
CA VAL A 122 -3.11 -4.24 6.43
C VAL A 122 -3.43 -5.39 7.37
N ARG A 123 -3.94 -6.47 6.80
CA ARG A 123 -4.30 -7.70 7.51
C ARG A 123 -3.28 -8.78 7.21
N GLN A 124 -2.55 -9.20 8.23
CA GLN A 124 -1.59 -10.30 8.11
C GLN A 124 -2.21 -11.60 8.60
N ARG A 125 -1.88 -12.69 7.93
CA ARG A 125 -2.32 -14.03 8.28
C ARG A 125 -1.25 -14.72 9.13
N GLY A 126 -1.28 -14.49 10.47
CA GLY A 126 -0.41 -15.18 11.42
C GLY A 126 0.97 -14.54 11.68
N GLY A 127 1.19 -13.29 11.33
CA GLY A 127 2.42 -12.54 11.62
C GLY A 127 3.17 -12.10 10.35
N PHE A 128 4.34 -11.48 10.54
CA PHE A 128 5.12 -11.00 9.40
C PHE A 128 5.80 -12.16 8.63
N GLY A 129 6.09 -11.91 7.35
CA GLY A 129 6.74 -12.91 6.47
C GLY A 129 5.77 -13.92 5.83
N ILE A 130 4.50 -13.91 6.23
CA ILE A 130 3.42 -14.76 5.73
C ILE A 130 2.56 -13.95 4.74
N GLN A 131 1.38 -14.41 4.42
CA GLN A 131 0.45 -13.74 3.50
C GLN A 131 -0.10 -12.45 4.11
N THR A 132 -0.28 -11.42 3.27
CA THR A 132 -0.77 -10.10 3.69
C THR A 132 -1.82 -9.58 2.72
N ASP A 133 -2.95 -9.15 3.25
CA ASP A 133 -4.02 -8.49 2.53
C ASP A 133 -3.94 -6.98 2.77
N ILE A 134 -3.95 -6.18 1.72
CA ILE A 134 -3.81 -4.72 1.78
C ILE A 134 -5.03 -4.10 1.12
N SER A 135 -5.75 -3.23 1.83
CA SER A 135 -6.89 -2.50 1.30
C SER A 135 -6.83 -1.01 1.65
N ILE A 136 -7.57 -0.21 0.91
CA ILE A 136 -7.62 1.25 1.07
C ILE A 136 -9.08 1.67 1.24
N GLU A 137 -9.37 2.55 2.22
CA GLU A 137 -10.66 3.24 2.42
C GLU A 137 -11.90 2.33 2.42
N GLY A 138 -11.78 1.15 3.03
CA GLY A 138 -12.90 0.18 3.15
C GLY A 138 -13.11 -0.69 1.92
N GLY A 139 -12.19 -0.66 0.95
CA GLY A 139 -12.14 -1.60 -0.15
C GLY A 139 -11.59 -2.97 0.25
N THR A 140 -11.38 -3.83 -0.76
CA THR A 140 -10.80 -5.17 -0.60
C THR A 140 -9.35 -5.20 -1.08
N PHE A 141 -8.64 -6.28 -0.75
CA PHE A 141 -7.24 -6.47 -1.19
C PHE A 141 -7.12 -6.72 -2.71
N ASP A 142 -8.18 -7.15 -3.38
CA ASP A 142 -8.23 -7.30 -4.84
C ASP A 142 -8.47 -5.96 -5.57
N GLN A 143 -8.78 -4.88 -4.85
CA GLN A 143 -9.17 -3.57 -5.36
C GLN A 143 -8.06 -2.52 -5.30
N VAL A 144 -6.86 -2.91 -4.89
CA VAL A 144 -5.69 -2.04 -4.78
C VAL A 144 -4.63 -2.47 -5.78
N THR A 145 -4.17 -1.53 -6.61
CA THR A 145 -3.04 -1.78 -7.49
C THR A 145 -1.74 -1.63 -6.71
N LEU A 146 -0.93 -2.70 -6.70
CA LEU A 146 0.41 -2.68 -6.12
C LEU A 146 1.45 -2.53 -7.23
N LEU A 147 2.30 -1.52 -7.07
CA LEU A 147 3.31 -1.14 -8.05
C LEU A 147 4.71 -1.25 -7.44
N LEU A 148 5.67 -1.65 -8.27
CA LEU A 148 7.09 -1.54 -7.97
C LEU A 148 7.75 -0.68 -9.05
N ASN A 149 8.23 0.50 -8.69
CA ASN A 149 8.76 1.51 -9.62
C ASN A 149 7.76 1.84 -10.76
N GLY A 150 6.46 1.97 -10.44
CA GLY A 150 5.42 2.28 -11.42
C GLY A 150 4.89 1.08 -12.24
N ILE A 151 5.51 -0.10 -12.11
CA ILE A 151 5.09 -1.34 -12.81
C ILE A 151 4.13 -2.13 -11.94
N ASP A 152 2.96 -2.45 -12.49
CA ASP A 152 1.93 -3.25 -11.83
C ASP A 152 2.41 -4.70 -11.61
N ILE A 153 2.47 -5.10 -10.34
CA ILE A 153 2.84 -6.45 -9.89
C ILE A 153 1.64 -7.27 -9.40
N GLY A 154 0.42 -6.81 -9.67
CA GLY A 154 -0.82 -7.50 -9.29
C GLY A 154 -0.89 -8.93 -9.83
N ASN A 155 -1.55 -9.82 -9.08
CA ASN A 155 -1.77 -11.21 -9.45
C ASN A 155 -3.25 -11.44 -9.83
N PRO A 156 -3.57 -11.89 -11.05
CA PRO A 156 -4.95 -12.09 -11.48
C PRO A 156 -5.62 -13.35 -10.90
N GLN A 157 -4.86 -14.25 -10.25
CA GLN A 157 -5.43 -15.38 -9.53
C GLN A 157 -6.17 -14.90 -8.30
N THR A 158 -5.49 -14.11 -7.45
CA THR A 158 -6.00 -13.51 -6.21
C THR A 158 -5.08 -12.40 -5.74
N GLY A 159 -5.63 -11.33 -5.15
CA GLY A 159 -4.87 -10.21 -4.59
C GLY A 159 -3.99 -10.59 -3.41
N HIS A 160 -4.27 -11.68 -2.69
CA HIS A 160 -3.42 -12.17 -1.59
C HIS A 160 -1.94 -12.31 -1.96
N LEU A 161 -1.66 -12.73 -3.20
CA LEU A 161 -0.30 -12.95 -3.68
C LEU A 161 0.38 -11.65 -4.16
N SER A 162 -0.36 -10.57 -4.33
CA SER A 162 0.17 -9.31 -4.88
C SER A 162 1.16 -8.63 -3.96
N ALA A 163 1.01 -8.78 -2.63
CA ALA A 163 1.86 -8.17 -1.60
C ALA A 163 3.22 -8.87 -1.37
N ASP A 164 3.61 -9.80 -2.24
CA ASP A 164 4.92 -10.47 -2.19
C ASP A 164 5.95 -9.67 -3.02
N PHE A 165 6.53 -8.65 -2.39
CA PHE A 165 7.52 -7.79 -3.03
C PHE A 165 8.89 -8.46 -3.10
N PRO A 166 9.62 -8.43 -4.25
CA PRO A 166 10.97 -8.98 -4.37
C PRO A 166 12.06 -8.08 -3.77
N VAL A 167 11.67 -7.09 -2.98
CA VAL A 167 12.54 -6.09 -2.37
C VAL A 167 12.49 -6.14 -0.85
N SER A 168 13.59 -5.76 -0.20
CA SER A 168 13.67 -5.59 1.25
C SER A 168 13.37 -4.14 1.66
N ILE A 169 13.15 -3.90 2.96
CA ILE A 169 13.02 -2.54 3.51
C ILE A 169 14.24 -1.66 3.14
N GLY A 170 15.43 -2.28 3.08
CA GLY A 170 16.65 -1.58 2.72
C GLY A 170 16.71 -1.09 1.28
N ASP A 171 15.95 -1.69 0.35
CA ASP A 171 15.91 -1.30 -1.06
C ASP A 171 14.98 -0.10 -1.34
N ILE A 172 14.09 0.23 -0.40
CA ILE A 172 13.01 1.19 -0.62
C ILE A 172 13.49 2.61 -0.34
N GLU A 173 13.24 3.52 -1.28
CA GLU A 173 13.44 4.96 -1.12
C GLU A 173 12.21 5.60 -0.47
N ARG A 174 11.03 5.31 -1.01
CA ARG A 174 9.75 5.80 -0.50
C ARG A 174 8.61 4.88 -0.88
N ILE A 175 7.49 5.02 -0.17
CA ILE A 175 6.22 4.38 -0.53
C ILE A 175 5.19 5.47 -0.75
N GLU A 176 4.56 5.46 -1.91
CA GLU A 176 3.50 6.38 -2.29
C GLU A 176 2.16 5.67 -2.24
N VAL A 177 1.19 6.24 -1.56
CA VAL A 177 -0.18 5.71 -1.47
C VAL A 177 -1.13 6.74 -2.07
N LEU A 178 -1.68 6.39 -3.23
CA LEU A 178 -2.71 7.15 -3.91
C LEU A 178 -4.08 6.59 -3.54
N GLU A 179 -4.91 7.39 -2.92
CA GLU A 179 -6.20 7.00 -2.39
C GLU A 179 -7.34 7.35 -3.35
N GLY A 180 -8.45 6.57 -3.26
CA GLY A 180 -9.57 6.66 -4.18
C GLY A 180 -9.26 6.10 -5.56
N ALA A 181 -10.28 5.97 -6.41
CA ALA A 181 -10.18 5.37 -7.74
C ALA A 181 -9.09 6.01 -8.60
N ALA A 182 -8.21 5.18 -9.20
CA ALA A 182 -7.04 5.62 -9.95
C ALA A 182 -6.93 4.99 -11.35
N SER A 183 -8.03 4.41 -11.86
CA SER A 183 -8.01 3.64 -13.11
C SER A 183 -7.55 4.46 -14.32
N ARG A 184 -7.83 5.77 -14.37
CA ARG A 184 -7.39 6.62 -15.50
C ARG A 184 -5.86 6.74 -15.60
N VAL A 185 -5.13 6.52 -14.49
CA VAL A 185 -3.66 6.59 -14.43
C VAL A 185 -3.04 5.21 -14.56
N TYR A 186 -3.55 4.23 -13.79
CA TYR A 186 -2.96 2.90 -13.66
C TYR A 186 -3.73 1.77 -14.35
N GLY A 187 -4.92 2.05 -14.90
CA GLY A 187 -5.73 1.03 -15.58
C GLY A 187 -6.66 0.27 -14.62
N GLY A 188 -7.13 -0.88 -15.08
CA GLY A 188 -7.97 -1.78 -14.29
C GLY A 188 -7.23 -2.29 -13.06
N GLN A 189 -7.96 -2.67 -12.02
CA GLN A 189 -7.50 -3.04 -10.67
C GLN A 189 -7.32 -1.85 -9.70
N SER A 190 -7.20 -0.60 -10.18
CA SER A 190 -7.08 0.60 -9.35
C SER A 190 -8.45 1.13 -8.90
N PHE A 191 -9.27 0.23 -8.35
CA PHE A 191 -10.63 0.52 -7.93
C PHE A 191 -10.66 1.38 -6.65
N GLY A 192 -9.89 0.98 -5.62
CA GLY A 192 -9.81 1.67 -4.33
C GLY A 192 -8.58 2.57 -4.19
N GLY A 193 -7.59 2.42 -5.07
CA GLY A 193 -6.35 3.19 -5.02
C GLY A 193 -5.15 2.42 -5.56
N ALA A 194 -3.97 3.00 -5.35
CA ALA A 194 -2.70 2.39 -5.75
C ALA A 194 -1.62 2.62 -4.70
N ILE A 195 -0.71 1.66 -4.55
CA ILE A 195 0.47 1.75 -3.70
C ILE A 195 1.69 1.53 -4.58
N ASN A 196 2.58 2.51 -4.66
CA ASN A 196 3.81 2.42 -5.43
C ASN A 196 5.01 2.37 -4.48
N ILE A 197 5.76 1.27 -4.57
CA ILE A 197 7.03 1.12 -3.89
C ILE A 197 8.12 1.59 -4.83
N VAL A 198 8.81 2.66 -4.45
CA VAL A 198 9.92 3.24 -5.21
C VAL A 198 11.22 2.81 -4.57
N THR A 199 12.09 2.20 -5.35
CA THR A 199 13.39 1.72 -4.87
C THR A 199 14.46 2.81 -4.95
N ARG A 200 15.51 2.64 -4.15
CA ARG A 200 16.63 3.59 -4.06
C ARG A 200 17.41 3.65 -5.37
N HIS A 201 17.77 4.86 -5.76
CA HIS A 201 18.70 5.17 -6.85
C HIS A 201 19.97 5.77 -6.23
N GLU A 202 20.91 4.92 -5.77
CA GLU A 202 22.19 5.39 -5.28
C GLU A 202 23.18 5.55 -6.43
N ALA A 203 23.83 6.71 -6.48
CA ALA A 203 24.80 7.04 -7.52
C ALA A 203 26.20 6.48 -7.26
N ASP A 204 26.48 5.94 -6.06
CA ASP A 204 27.82 5.59 -5.62
C ASP A 204 28.05 4.07 -5.53
N ARG A 205 29.34 3.70 -5.48
CA ARG A 205 29.72 2.34 -5.14
C ARG A 205 29.41 2.09 -3.66
N SER A 206 28.60 1.07 -3.37
CA SER A 206 28.30 0.68 -1.99
C SER A 206 28.14 -0.83 -1.82
N ILE A 207 28.51 -1.31 -0.64
CA ILE A 207 28.23 -2.68 -0.19
C ILE A 207 27.58 -2.57 1.18
N GLU A 208 26.36 -3.05 1.29
CA GLU A 208 25.62 -3.09 2.55
C GLU A 208 25.30 -4.54 2.92
N LEU A 209 25.56 -4.90 4.18
CA LEU A 209 25.21 -6.20 4.77
C LEU A 209 24.29 -5.94 5.96
N ALA A 210 23.23 -6.72 6.09
CA ALA A 210 22.36 -6.66 7.26
C ALA A 210 21.97 -8.06 7.71
N ALA A 211 21.84 -8.21 9.04
CA ALA A 211 21.26 -9.42 9.62
C ALA A 211 20.44 -9.05 10.85
N LYS A 212 19.40 -9.84 11.10
CA LYS A 212 18.57 -9.74 12.32
C LYS A 212 18.14 -11.12 12.78
N GLY A 213 17.94 -11.24 14.10
CA GLY A 213 17.46 -12.46 14.73
C GLY A 213 16.64 -12.14 15.97
N GLY A 214 15.81 -13.08 16.41
CA GLY A 214 14.98 -12.85 17.59
C GLY A 214 13.98 -13.94 17.91
N SER A 215 12.84 -13.56 18.42
CA SER A 215 11.77 -14.45 18.89
C SER A 215 11.40 -15.51 17.86
N PHE A 216 10.95 -16.66 18.34
CA PHE A 216 10.45 -17.79 17.55
C PHE A 216 11.46 -18.29 16.49
N GLY A 217 12.76 -18.38 16.87
CA GLY A 217 13.80 -18.86 15.97
C GLY A 217 13.98 -18.01 14.70
N THR A 218 13.48 -16.76 14.72
CA THR A 218 13.57 -15.87 13.56
C THR A 218 15.00 -15.48 13.27
N ALA A 219 15.44 -15.66 12.03
CA ALA A 219 16.71 -15.22 11.52
C ALA A 219 16.57 -14.77 10.07
N GLU A 220 17.06 -13.58 9.75
CA GLU A 220 17.08 -13.02 8.38
C GLU A 220 18.43 -12.38 8.10
N GLY A 221 18.88 -12.50 6.83
CA GLY A 221 20.08 -11.85 6.34
C GLY A 221 19.86 -11.30 4.94
N GLU A 222 20.52 -10.17 4.64
CA GLU A 222 20.48 -9.54 3.34
C GLU A 222 21.81 -8.90 2.98
N ALA A 223 22.12 -8.87 1.69
CA ALA A 223 23.26 -8.18 1.13
C ALA A 223 22.79 -7.30 -0.04
N ARG A 224 23.40 -6.12 -0.17
CA ARG A 224 23.15 -5.19 -1.25
C ARG A 224 24.49 -4.70 -1.81
N PHE A 225 24.53 -4.62 -3.12
CA PHE A 225 25.66 -4.11 -3.87
C PHE A 225 25.18 -3.08 -4.90
N SER A 226 25.82 -1.91 -4.95
CA SER A 226 25.57 -0.85 -5.93
C SER A 226 26.87 -0.44 -6.60
N LEU A 227 26.81 -0.18 -7.90
CA LEU A 227 27.95 0.28 -8.69
C LEU A 227 27.44 1.21 -9.81
N THR A 228 27.93 2.44 -9.83
CA THR A 228 27.72 3.38 -10.92
C THR A 228 29.03 3.57 -11.69
N THR A 229 28.95 3.46 -13.02
CA THR A 229 30.09 3.66 -13.93
C THR A 229 29.64 4.56 -15.07
N GLY A 230 30.01 5.84 -15.02
CA GLY A 230 29.58 6.84 -15.98
C GLY A 230 28.06 7.02 -15.96
N LYS A 231 27.38 6.69 -17.06
CA LYS A 231 25.93 6.82 -17.24
C LYS A 231 25.15 5.55 -16.84
N LEU A 232 25.84 4.52 -16.40
CA LEU A 232 25.25 3.21 -16.11
C LEU A 232 25.33 2.94 -14.63
N SER A 233 24.20 2.71 -13.98
CA SER A 233 24.10 2.28 -12.59
C SER A 233 23.52 0.88 -12.50
N ASN A 234 24.07 0.07 -11.61
CA ASN A 234 23.61 -1.29 -11.35
C ASN A 234 23.49 -1.53 -9.86
N ARG A 235 22.40 -2.16 -9.44
CA ARG A 235 22.13 -2.50 -8.05
C ARG A 235 21.61 -3.92 -8.00
N ILE A 236 22.15 -4.70 -7.09
CA ILE A 236 21.67 -6.05 -6.81
C ILE A 236 21.51 -6.20 -5.30
N SER A 237 20.38 -6.73 -4.89
CA SER A 237 20.13 -7.11 -3.49
C SER A 237 19.59 -8.53 -3.43
N GLY A 238 19.95 -9.23 -2.38
CA GLY A 238 19.46 -10.58 -2.13
C GLY A 238 19.41 -10.85 -0.64
N GLY A 239 18.43 -11.63 -0.25
CA GLY A 239 18.25 -11.96 1.15
C GLY A 239 17.32 -13.13 1.35
N GLY A 240 17.27 -13.59 2.60
CA GLY A 240 16.39 -14.65 3.00
C GLY A 240 16.29 -14.77 4.50
N GLY A 241 15.35 -15.60 4.93
CA GLY A 241 15.14 -15.80 6.35
C GLY A 241 14.15 -16.90 6.64
N ARG A 242 14.04 -17.21 7.93
CA ARG A 242 13.12 -18.19 8.48
C ARG A 242 12.59 -17.75 9.83
N SER A 243 11.49 -18.36 10.24
CA SER A 243 10.96 -18.30 11.61
C SER A 243 10.19 -19.59 11.90
N ASP A 244 10.18 -19.99 13.17
CA ASP A 244 9.35 -21.11 13.64
C ASP A 244 7.88 -20.67 13.88
N GLY A 245 7.58 -19.36 13.71
CA GLY A 245 6.24 -18.80 13.87
C GLY A 245 5.86 -18.50 15.31
N GLY A 246 5.00 -17.48 15.50
CA GLY A 246 4.51 -17.05 16.83
C GLY A 246 3.21 -17.72 17.26
N THR A 247 2.60 -18.52 16.39
CA THR A 247 1.37 -19.29 16.60
C THR A 247 1.49 -20.67 15.98
N LEU A 248 0.55 -21.57 16.26
CA LEU A 248 0.54 -22.90 15.67
C LEU A 248 0.49 -22.82 14.16
N ASN A 249 1.28 -23.64 13.44
CA ASN A 249 1.35 -23.72 11.98
C ASN A 249 1.44 -22.33 11.32
N SER A 250 2.45 -21.54 11.77
CA SER A 250 2.75 -20.19 11.25
C SER A 250 4.25 -19.99 11.00
N GLU A 251 5.01 -21.06 10.94
CA GLU A 251 6.41 -21.02 10.52
C GLU A 251 6.54 -20.60 9.06
N TRP A 252 7.67 -19.98 8.71
CA TRP A 252 7.93 -19.56 7.35
C TRP A 252 9.41 -19.61 6.97
N GLN A 253 9.64 -19.76 5.69
CA GLN A 253 10.92 -19.58 5.03
C GLN A 253 10.74 -18.73 3.78
N LYS A 254 11.63 -17.78 3.53
CA LYS A 254 11.61 -16.92 2.36
C LYS A 254 12.99 -16.65 1.80
N GLY A 255 13.07 -16.41 0.50
CA GLY A 255 14.23 -15.91 -0.20
C GLY A 255 13.81 -14.94 -1.28
N GLN A 256 14.64 -13.93 -1.53
CA GLN A 256 14.41 -12.91 -2.54
C GLN A 256 15.69 -12.49 -3.22
N LEU A 257 15.59 -12.13 -4.48
CA LEU A 257 16.64 -11.52 -5.28
C LEU A 257 16.04 -10.38 -6.08
N TYR A 258 16.67 -9.23 -6.06
CA TYR A 258 16.28 -8.07 -6.84
C TYR A 258 17.48 -7.45 -7.52
N TYR A 259 17.36 -7.18 -8.80
CA TYR A 259 18.34 -6.48 -9.62
C TYR A 259 17.66 -5.31 -10.30
N GLN A 260 18.31 -4.17 -10.29
CA GLN A 260 17.89 -2.95 -10.94
C GLN A 260 19.08 -2.30 -11.62
N GLY A 261 18.88 -1.82 -12.82
CA GLY A 261 19.85 -0.99 -13.52
C GLY A 261 19.20 0.20 -14.16
N ASP A 262 19.95 1.24 -14.35
CA ASP A 262 19.55 2.42 -15.08
C ASP A 262 20.69 2.95 -15.98
N TYR A 263 20.31 3.50 -17.11
CA TYR A 263 21.17 4.27 -18.00
C TYR A 263 20.54 5.64 -18.21
N GLU A 264 21.29 6.70 -17.93
CA GLU A 264 20.82 8.06 -18.08
C GLU A 264 21.77 8.89 -18.93
N ASP A 265 21.21 9.49 -19.99
CA ASP A 265 21.86 10.49 -20.83
C ASP A 265 20.96 11.73 -20.93
N LYS A 266 21.42 12.78 -21.62
CA LYS A 266 20.73 14.07 -21.77
C LYS A 266 19.27 13.96 -22.26
N ALA A 267 18.96 13.01 -23.11
CA ALA A 267 17.66 12.83 -23.74
C ALA A 267 17.04 11.46 -23.48
N LEU A 268 17.85 10.45 -23.15
CA LEU A 268 17.41 9.06 -23.00
C LEU A 268 17.67 8.59 -21.59
N ARG A 269 16.61 8.07 -20.94
CA ARG A 269 16.68 7.30 -19.72
C ARG A 269 16.12 5.92 -19.98
N LEU A 270 16.83 4.90 -19.55
CA LEU A 270 16.40 3.50 -19.56
C LEU A 270 16.52 2.95 -18.16
N ASP A 271 15.45 2.40 -17.63
CA ASP A 271 15.39 1.71 -16.36
C ASP A 271 15.00 0.25 -16.61
N TRP A 272 15.64 -0.71 -15.95
CA TRP A 272 15.25 -2.11 -16.00
C TRP A 272 15.33 -2.72 -14.61
N GLN A 273 14.47 -3.70 -14.38
CA GLN A 273 14.43 -4.42 -13.11
C GLN A 273 14.09 -5.89 -13.32
N PHE A 274 14.61 -6.70 -12.41
CA PHE A 274 14.36 -8.13 -12.31
C PHE A 274 14.17 -8.49 -10.85
N GLY A 275 13.12 -9.23 -10.53
CA GLY A 275 12.82 -9.65 -9.17
C GLY A 275 12.43 -11.13 -9.10
N PHE A 276 12.91 -11.81 -8.08
CA PHE A 276 12.52 -13.19 -7.77
C PHE A 276 12.23 -13.31 -6.28
N THR A 277 11.10 -13.97 -5.95
CA THR A 277 10.76 -14.36 -4.58
C THR A 277 10.39 -15.84 -4.53
N LYS A 278 10.75 -16.46 -3.41
CA LYS A 278 10.28 -17.80 -3.05
C LYS A 278 9.93 -17.80 -1.58
N LYS A 279 8.74 -18.29 -1.25
CA LYS A 279 8.24 -18.34 0.11
C LYS A 279 7.46 -19.62 0.35
N SER A 280 7.56 -20.16 1.57
CA SER A 280 6.75 -21.27 2.05
C SER A 280 6.40 -21.04 3.51
N TYR A 281 5.17 -21.40 3.92
CA TYR A 281 4.67 -21.10 5.26
C TYR A 281 3.51 -22.00 5.66
N GLY A 282 3.41 -22.23 6.98
CA GLY A 282 2.20 -22.76 7.60
C GLY A 282 1.06 -21.74 7.51
N ALA A 283 -0.11 -22.20 7.12
CA ALA A 283 -1.27 -21.36 6.81
C ALA A 283 -2.45 -21.71 7.74
N ASN A 284 -2.23 -21.59 9.06
CA ASN A 284 -3.22 -21.95 10.07
C ASN A 284 -4.58 -21.26 9.86
N THR A 285 -5.59 -22.04 9.53
CA THR A 285 -7.00 -21.58 9.38
C THR A 285 -7.21 -20.46 8.36
N PHE A 286 -6.29 -20.27 7.38
CA PHE A 286 -6.35 -19.11 6.45
C PHE A 286 -7.66 -19.01 5.69
N TYR A 287 -8.13 -20.12 5.15
CA TYR A 287 -9.31 -20.14 4.30
C TYR A 287 -10.49 -20.90 4.95
N SER A 288 -10.25 -21.65 6.04
CA SER A 288 -11.30 -22.33 6.79
C SER A 288 -10.86 -22.61 8.22
N ALA A 289 -11.71 -22.28 9.19
CA ALA A 289 -11.50 -22.59 10.61
C ALA A 289 -11.44 -24.10 10.90
N ASN A 290 -11.98 -24.93 10.00
CA ASN A 290 -12.03 -26.39 10.15
C ASN A 290 -10.71 -27.08 9.75
N TYR A 291 -9.79 -26.37 9.10
CA TYR A 291 -8.51 -26.88 8.62
C TYR A 291 -7.36 -26.05 9.17
N PRO A 292 -6.84 -26.36 10.38
CA PRO A 292 -5.74 -25.60 10.98
C PRO A 292 -4.36 -25.96 10.40
N ASP A 293 -4.24 -27.06 9.66
CA ASP A 293 -2.97 -27.57 9.15
C ASP A 293 -2.81 -27.33 7.62
N GLN A 294 -3.20 -26.13 7.18
CA GLN A 294 -2.98 -25.70 5.79
C GLN A 294 -1.52 -25.32 5.58
N TYR A 295 -1.03 -25.44 4.35
CA TYR A 295 0.33 -25.06 3.98
C TYR A 295 0.38 -24.45 2.58
N GLU A 296 1.29 -23.46 2.38
CA GLU A 296 1.35 -22.78 1.10
C GLU A 296 2.81 -22.48 0.67
N ARG A 297 3.06 -22.59 -0.63
CA ARG A 297 4.34 -22.30 -1.28
C ARG A 297 4.10 -21.37 -2.46
N ASN A 298 4.75 -20.20 -2.43
CA ASN A 298 4.64 -19.22 -3.49
C ASN A 298 6.00 -18.93 -4.10
N GLN A 299 6.02 -18.70 -5.41
CA GLN A 299 7.18 -18.19 -6.13
C GLN A 299 6.71 -17.12 -7.11
N ARG A 300 7.52 -16.09 -7.30
CA ARG A 300 7.27 -15.04 -8.27
C ARG A 300 8.55 -14.69 -9.00
N LEU A 301 8.43 -14.48 -10.29
CA LEU A 301 9.45 -13.93 -11.18
C LEU A 301 8.86 -12.70 -11.85
N MET A 302 9.54 -11.57 -11.79
CA MET A 302 9.16 -10.36 -12.51
C MET A 302 10.34 -9.75 -13.26
N ALA A 303 10.06 -9.10 -14.38
CA ALA A 303 11.01 -8.28 -15.11
C ALA A 303 10.30 -7.13 -15.81
N SER A 304 10.96 -6.00 -15.90
CA SER A 304 10.51 -4.88 -16.74
C SER A 304 11.66 -4.09 -17.31
N VAL A 305 11.38 -3.40 -18.42
CA VAL A 305 12.23 -2.38 -19.01
C VAL A 305 11.35 -1.17 -19.31
N ASP A 306 11.77 -0.03 -18.83
CA ASP A 306 11.16 1.28 -19.06
C ASP A 306 12.12 2.19 -19.80
N GLY A 307 11.63 2.89 -20.80
CA GLY A 307 12.39 3.88 -21.56
C GLY A 307 11.67 5.22 -21.61
N GLU A 308 12.42 6.28 -21.37
CA GLU A 308 11.97 7.66 -21.50
C GLU A 308 12.90 8.41 -22.47
N TYR A 309 12.32 9.08 -23.44
CA TYR A 309 13.05 9.91 -24.39
C TYR A 309 12.47 11.33 -24.42
N SER A 310 13.27 12.32 -23.99
CA SER A 310 12.87 13.71 -23.86
C SER A 310 13.46 14.57 -24.98
N VAL A 311 12.59 15.28 -25.71
CA VAL A 311 12.97 16.20 -26.78
C VAL A 311 12.61 17.63 -26.39
N LYS A 312 13.60 18.52 -26.35
CA LYS A 312 13.37 19.96 -26.18
C LYS A 312 13.02 20.58 -27.53
N SER A 313 11.90 21.30 -27.61
CA SER A 313 11.56 22.10 -28.79
C SER A 313 12.48 23.30 -28.92
N ASN A 314 12.83 23.68 -30.18
CA ASN A 314 13.63 24.88 -30.49
C ASN A 314 12.99 26.20 -30.04
N SER A 315 11.68 26.21 -29.77
CA SER A 315 10.98 27.32 -29.12
C SER A 315 10.96 27.05 -27.61
N ASN A 316 11.83 27.58 -26.86
CA ASN A 316 12.08 27.47 -25.40
C ASN A 316 10.89 27.17 -24.45
N SER A 317 9.74 26.72 -24.91
CA SER A 317 8.48 26.63 -24.18
C SER A 317 7.81 25.27 -24.18
N SER A 318 8.29 24.25 -24.90
CA SER A 318 7.63 22.92 -24.82
C SER A 318 8.65 21.80 -24.78
N LEU A 319 8.49 20.94 -23.77
CA LEU A 319 9.20 19.68 -23.66
C LEU A 319 8.24 18.56 -24.07
N PHE A 320 8.63 17.75 -25.05
CA PHE A 320 7.93 16.53 -25.44
C PHE A 320 8.70 15.31 -24.93
N THR A 321 8.03 14.44 -24.19
CA THR A 321 8.62 13.23 -23.62
C THR A 321 7.83 12.00 -24.07
N LEU A 322 8.53 11.00 -24.60
CA LEU A 322 7.99 9.68 -24.95
C LEU A 322 8.33 8.69 -23.86
N HIS A 323 7.41 7.80 -23.54
CA HIS A 323 7.64 6.66 -22.65
C HIS A 323 7.25 5.37 -23.35
N ALA A 324 8.00 4.30 -23.06
CA ALA A 324 7.63 2.96 -23.45
C ALA A 324 8.07 1.99 -22.37
N SER A 325 7.20 1.05 -22.00
CA SER A 325 7.54 -0.01 -21.05
C SER A 325 7.09 -1.38 -21.51
N LEU A 326 7.91 -2.37 -21.19
CA LEU A 326 7.60 -3.79 -21.34
C LEU A 326 7.76 -4.44 -19.97
N TYR A 327 6.79 -5.26 -19.58
CA TYR A 327 6.86 -5.96 -18.32
C TYR A 327 6.30 -7.38 -18.39
N GLY A 328 6.80 -8.23 -17.52
CA GLY A 328 6.32 -9.59 -17.34
C GLY A 328 6.38 -10.01 -15.88
N ASN A 329 5.38 -10.78 -15.47
CA ASN A 329 5.27 -11.32 -14.13
C ASN A 329 4.72 -12.74 -14.21
N ARG A 330 5.43 -13.71 -13.62
CA ARG A 330 5.00 -15.10 -13.50
C ARG A 330 4.98 -15.50 -12.05
N SER A 331 3.88 -16.08 -11.61
CA SER A 331 3.73 -16.60 -10.25
C SER A 331 3.36 -18.07 -10.28
N TRP A 332 3.88 -18.81 -9.32
CA TRP A 332 3.49 -20.17 -9.00
C TRP A 332 2.97 -20.20 -7.58
N ASP A 333 1.87 -20.90 -7.40
CA ASP A 333 1.22 -21.09 -6.10
C ASP A 333 0.89 -22.57 -5.93
N ASN A 334 1.29 -23.14 -4.79
CA ASN A 334 0.91 -24.48 -4.37
C ASN A 334 0.28 -24.39 -2.98
N PHE A 335 -1.00 -24.69 -2.91
CA PHE A 335 -1.78 -24.69 -1.68
C PHE A 335 -2.15 -26.11 -1.28
N GLU A 336 -1.92 -26.48 -0.02
CA GLU A 336 -2.32 -27.74 0.61
C GLU A 336 -3.41 -27.44 1.66
N LEU A 337 -4.61 -27.97 1.48
CA LEU A 337 -5.70 -27.83 2.46
C LEU A 337 -5.38 -28.60 3.76
N VAL A 338 -4.72 -29.75 3.62
CA VAL A 338 -4.15 -30.53 4.72
C VAL A 338 -2.70 -30.83 4.35
N ARG A 339 -1.78 -30.33 5.15
CA ARG A 339 -0.33 -30.42 4.89
C ARG A 339 0.14 -31.85 4.65
N GLY A 340 0.87 -32.05 3.55
CA GLY A 340 1.39 -33.36 3.14
C GLY A 340 0.34 -34.31 2.57
N SER A 341 -0.90 -33.85 2.34
CA SER A 341 -1.99 -34.63 1.74
C SER A 341 -2.33 -34.06 0.36
N THR A 342 -2.70 -34.94 -0.57
CA THR A 342 -3.24 -34.53 -1.86
C THR A 342 -4.72 -34.11 -1.80
N PHE A 343 -5.37 -34.27 -0.64
CA PHE A 343 -6.75 -33.81 -0.43
C PHE A 343 -6.83 -32.29 -0.39
N GLY A 344 -7.49 -31.70 -1.41
CA GLY A 344 -7.61 -30.25 -1.55
C GLY A 344 -6.31 -29.54 -1.92
N GLU A 345 -5.29 -30.27 -2.40
CA GLU A 345 -4.06 -29.67 -2.92
C GLU A 345 -4.32 -29.04 -4.29
N ASN A 346 -3.82 -27.81 -4.47
CA ASN A 346 -3.97 -27.04 -5.69
C ASN A 346 -2.62 -26.49 -6.16
N PHE A 347 -2.44 -26.49 -7.47
CA PHE A 347 -1.30 -25.86 -8.14
C PHE A 347 -1.79 -24.84 -9.14
N HIS A 348 -1.23 -23.63 -9.09
CA HIS A 348 -1.56 -22.56 -9.99
C HIS A 348 -0.29 -21.94 -10.58
N ARG A 349 -0.35 -21.57 -11.86
CA ARG A 349 0.63 -20.73 -12.52
C ARG A 349 -0.09 -19.60 -13.21
N THR A 350 0.23 -18.37 -12.86
CA THR A 350 -0.28 -17.17 -13.51
C THR A 350 0.83 -16.48 -14.28
N ASP A 351 0.51 -15.99 -15.46
CA ASP A 351 1.38 -15.20 -16.31
C ASP A 351 0.70 -13.87 -16.64
N VAL A 352 1.43 -12.78 -16.45
CA VAL A 352 1.01 -11.42 -16.82
C VAL A 352 2.09 -10.82 -17.70
N TYR A 353 1.72 -10.36 -18.88
CA TYR A 353 2.61 -9.65 -19.79
C TYR A 353 1.95 -8.35 -20.23
N GLY A 354 2.70 -7.29 -20.34
CA GLY A 354 2.15 -6.03 -20.80
C GLY A 354 3.17 -5.16 -21.52
N ALA A 355 2.62 -4.30 -22.36
CA ALA A 355 3.34 -3.23 -23.02
C ALA A 355 2.56 -1.93 -22.87
N LYS A 356 3.23 -0.86 -22.50
CA LYS A 356 2.68 0.49 -22.42
C LYS A 356 3.52 1.41 -23.28
N ALA A 357 2.88 2.28 -24.06
CA ALA A 357 3.54 3.34 -24.81
C ALA A 357 2.73 4.63 -24.65
N GLY A 358 3.41 5.76 -24.60
CA GLY A 358 2.74 7.04 -24.44
C GLY A 358 3.72 8.20 -24.46
N GLY A 359 3.26 9.33 -24.02
CA GLY A 359 4.10 10.51 -23.87
C GLY A 359 3.32 11.67 -23.30
N HIS A 360 4.04 12.72 -22.99
CA HIS A 360 3.45 13.99 -22.58
C HIS A 360 4.16 15.17 -23.24
N VAL A 361 3.45 16.27 -23.32
CA VAL A 361 3.95 17.56 -23.77
C VAL A 361 3.66 18.61 -22.73
N ASP A 362 4.69 19.38 -22.42
CA ASP A 362 4.59 20.56 -21.57
C ASP A 362 4.44 21.80 -22.46
N TRP A 363 3.36 22.55 -22.26
CA TRP A 363 3.04 23.72 -23.07
C TRP A 363 2.34 24.82 -22.27
N LYS A 364 1.96 25.92 -22.91
CA LYS A 364 1.43 27.11 -22.22
C LYS A 364 0.19 26.86 -21.36
N LEU A 365 -0.63 25.86 -21.72
CA LEU A 365 -1.84 25.51 -20.96
C LEU A 365 -1.60 24.43 -19.90
N GLY A 366 -0.34 23.96 -19.73
CA GLY A 366 0.02 22.93 -18.77
C GLY A 366 0.63 21.68 -19.42
N LYS A 367 0.27 20.49 -18.92
CA LYS A 367 0.81 19.20 -19.38
C LYS A 367 -0.30 18.31 -19.95
N THR A 368 -0.12 17.85 -21.19
CA THR A 368 -1.04 16.88 -21.81
C THR A 368 -0.34 15.55 -21.99
N ALA A 369 -0.93 14.46 -21.49
CA ALA A 369 -0.39 13.11 -21.59
C ALA A 369 -1.37 12.18 -22.31
N VAL A 370 -0.81 11.27 -23.11
CA VAL A 370 -1.55 10.18 -23.77
C VAL A 370 -0.82 8.86 -23.51
N SER A 371 -1.56 7.76 -23.38
CA SER A 371 -0.95 6.43 -23.34
C SER A 371 -1.88 5.36 -23.93
N ALA A 372 -1.26 4.32 -24.46
CA ALA A 372 -1.88 3.05 -24.83
C ALA A 372 -1.22 1.94 -24.01
N ASN A 373 -2.03 1.01 -23.50
CA ASN A 373 -1.56 -0.13 -22.74
C ASN A 373 -2.26 -1.40 -23.22
N ILE A 374 -1.49 -2.47 -23.40
CA ILE A 374 -2.01 -3.83 -23.58
C ILE A 374 -1.50 -4.70 -22.45
N ARG A 375 -2.40 -5.43 -21.80
CA ARG A 375 -2.10 -6.37 -20.71
C ARG A 375 -2.76 -7.70 -20.99
N HIS A 376 -1.97 -8.74 -21.02
CA HIS A 376 -2.43 -10.13 -21.14
C HIS A 376 -2.22 -10.85 -19.81
N GLU A 377 -3.26 -11.53 -19.35
CA GLU A 377 -3.28 -12.33 -18.12
C GLU A 377 -3.73 -13.74 -18.44
N SER A 378 -3.03 -14.75 -17.92
CA SER A 378 -3.40 -16.14 -18.09
C SER A 378 -3.17 -16.95 -16.82
N ILE A 379 -3.93 -18.02 -16.67
CA ILE A 379 -3.78 -18.99 -15.60
C ILE A 379 -3.76 -20.41 -16.17
N CYS A 380 -2.88 -21.27 -15.65
CA CYS A 380 -2.96 -22.71 -15.75
C CYS A 380 -3.06 -23.28 -14.34
N SER A 381 -4.03 -24.16 -14.08
CA SER A 381 -4.37 -24.59 -12.73
C SER A 381 -4.89 -26.01 -12.67
N THR A 382 -4.76 -26.66 -11.53
CA THR A 382 -5.44 -27.92 -11.23
C THR A 382 -6.93 -27.73 -10.91
N ASN A 383 -7.37 -26.49 -10.57
CA ASN A 383 -8.73 -26.20 -10.11
C ASN A 383 -9.39 -24.99 -10.81
N LEU A 384 -8.60 -24.00 -11.28
CA LEU A 384 -9.10 -22.73 -11.81
C LEU A 384 -9.01 -22.68 -13.32
N GLY A 385 -10.09 -22.33 -14.00
CA GLY A 385 -10.11 -22.07 -15.43
C GLY A 385 -11.41 -22.46 -16.10
N ARG A 386 -11.55 -22.02 -17.35
CA ARG A 386 -12.70 -22.26 -18.23
C ARG A 386 -12.45 -23.44 -19.15
N GLU A 387 -11.25 -23.52 -19.69
CA GLU A 387 -10.88 -24.49 -20.72
C GLU A 387 -10.17 -25.68 -20.09
N ALA A 388 -10.68 -26.88 -20.36
CA ALA A 388 -10.03 -28.12 -19.95
C ALA A 388 -8.78 -28.38 -20.79
N LEU A 389 -7.67 -28.67 -20.13
CA LEU A 389 -6.42 -29.03 -20.79
C LEU A 389 -6.41 -30.54 -21.16
N PRO A 390 -5.58 -30.98 -22.12
CA PRO A 390 -5.49 -32.38 -22.53
C PRO A 390 -5.25 -33.34 -21.35
N LYS A 391 -5.86 -34.52 -21.41
CA LYS A 391 -5.65 -35.58 -20.39
C LYS A 391 -4.15 -35.91 -20.26
N GLY A 392 -3.66 -35.95 -19.01
CA GLY A 392 -2.25 -36.21 -18.69
C GLY A 392 -1.41 -34.95 -18.57
N SER A 393 -1.97 -33.75 -18.81
CA SER A 393 -1.32 -32.49 -18.45
C SER A 393 -1.25 -32.35 -16.94
N PHE A 394 -0.17 -31.71 -16.43
CA PHE A 394 -0.02 -31.42 -15.00
C PHE A 394 -1.15 -30.49 -14.50
N TYR A 395 -1.46 -29.44 -15.25
CA TYR A 395 -2.62 -28.60 -14.99
C TYR A 395 -3.84 -29.14 -15.72
N ALA A 396 -5.00 -29.09 -15.07
CA ALA A 396 -6.25 -29.59 -15.63
C ALA A 396 -7.05 -28.51 -16.37
N TRP A 397 -6.85 -27.24 -16.01
CA TRP A 397 -7.64 -26.12 -16.49
C TRP A 397 -6.78 -24.94 -16.88
N ALA A 398 -7.29 -24.10 -17.78
CA ALA A 398 -6.69 -22.81 -18.16
C ALA A 398 -7.76 -21.76 -18.43
N ASP A 399 -7.38 -20.49 -18.28
CA ASP A 399 -8.11 -19.35 -18.81
C ASP A 399 -7.16 -18.19 -19.09
N ASN A 400 -7.60 -17.24 -19.92
CA ASN A 400 -6.84 -16.04 -20.23
C ASN A 400 -7.75 -14.87 -20.57
N ARG A 401 -7.20 -13.65 -20.44
CA ARG A 401 -7.86 -12.42 -20.85
C ARG A 401 -6.84 -11.37 -21.29
N THR A 402 -7.23 -10.54 -22.24
CA THR A 402 -6.43 -9.42 -22.73
C THR A 402 -7.22 -8.13 -22.54
N THR A 403 -6.58 -7.15 -21.92
CA THR A 403 -7.14 -5.80 -21.75
C THR A 403 -6.34 -4.82 -22.57
N VAL A 404 -7.03 -4.00 -23.36
CA VAL A 404 -6.47 -2.87 -24.12
C VAL A 404 -7.07 -1.59 -23.56
N SER A 405 -6.22 -0.62 -23.26
CA SER A 405 -6.63 0.67 -22.69
C SER A 405 -5.94 1.83 -23.39
N PHE A 406 -6.69 2.90 -23.60
CA PHE A 406 -6.18 4.20 -24.08
C PHE A 406 -6.53 5.24 -23.03
N SER A 407 -5.56 6.07 -22.66
CA SER A 407 -5.77 7.13 -21.68
C SER A 407 -5.32 8.48 -22.25
N LEU A 408 -6.09 9.51 -21.90
CA LEU A 408 -5.80 10.93 -22.17
C LEU A 408 -5.94 11.69 -20.85
N GLU A 409 -4.97 12.52 -20.53
CA GLU A 409 -5.02 13.41 -19.36
C GLU A 409 -4.48 14.78 -19.73
N HIS A 410 -5.13 15.83 -19.24
CA HIS A 410 -4.65 17.19 -19.34
C HIS A 410 -4.60 17.83 -17.97
N ASN A 411 -3.44 18.38 -17.61
CA ASN A 411 -3.17 19.06 -16.34
C ASN A 411 -2.96 20.56 -16.61
N ILE A 412 -3.93 21.39 -16.25
CA ILE A 412 -3.84 22.85 -16.29
C ILE A 412 -3.11 23.30 -15.01
N LEU A 413 -1.95 23.92 -15.16
CA LEU A 413 -1.10 24.36 -14.07
C LEU A 413 -1.08 25.89 -14.03
N LEU A 414 -1.80 26.47 -13.07
CA LEU A 414 -1.83 27.90 -12.80
C LEU A 414 -1.23 28.18 -11.41
N GLU A 415 -0.92 29.42 -11.12
CA GLU A 415 -0.33 29.83 -9.84
C GLU A 415 -1.13 29.32 -8.63
N HIS A 416 -2.44 29.54 -8.61
CA HIS A 416 -3.33 29.13 -7.50
C HIS A 416 -4.14 27.86 -7.79
N TRP A 417 -4.18 27.40 -9.03
CA TRP A 417 -5.03 26.28 -9.42
C TRP A 417 -4.25 25.20 -10.14
N THR A 418 -4.59 23.95 -9.84
CA THR A 418 -4.28 22.81 -10.69
C THR A 418 -5.59 22.11 -11.02
N VAL A 419 -5.87 21.90 -12.30
CA VAL A 419 -7.01 21.11 -12.77
C VAL A 419 -6.49 19.96 -13.61
N SER A 420 -6.71 18.73 -13.16
CA SER A 420 -6.30 17.50 -13.84
C SER A 420 -7.55 16.78 -14.32
N ALA A 421 -7.81 16.76 -15.61
CA ALA A 421 -8.94 16.07 -16.21
C ALA A 421 -8.46 14.95 -17.12
N GLY A 422 -9.08 13.78 -17.04
CA GLY A 422 -8.66 12.65 -17.86
C GLY A 422 -9.77 11.64 -18.12
N LEU A 423 -9.54 10.83 -19.15
CA LEU A 423 -10.44 9.77 -19.57
C LEU A 423 -9.62 8.55 -19.96
N MET A 424 -10.00 7.39 -19.45
CA MET A 424 -9.51 6.10 -19.94
C MET A 424 -10.64 5.38 -20.65
N ALA A 425 -10.34 4.83 -21.83
CA ALA A 425 -11.18 3.89 -22.56
C ALA A 425 -10.54 2.50 -22.45
N SER A 426 -11.24 1.50 -21.95
CA SER A 426 -10.72 0.14 -21.75
C SER A 426 -11.67 -0.92 -22.27
N MET A 427 -11.11 -1.96 -22.89
CA MET A 427 -11.82 -3.13 -23.42
C MET A 427 -11.10 -4.39 -22.94
N THR A 428 -11.86 -5.40 -22.51
CA THR A 428 -11.33 -6.69 -22.05
C THR A 428 -11.98 -7.84 -22.79
N SER A 429 -11.17 -8.77 -23.32
CA SER A 429 -11.63 -9.88 -24.16
C SER A 429 -12.56 -10.88 -23.44
N SER A 430 -12.46 -11.00 -22.11
CA SER A 430 -13.27 -11.95 -21.33
C SER A 430 -14.71 -11.47 -21.04
N ILE A 431 -15.05 -10.22 -21.38
CA ILE A 431 -16.39 -9.65 -21.09
C ILE A 431 -17.16 -9.52 -22.42
N ASP A 432 -16.85 -8.47 -23.17
CA ASP A 432 -17.34 -8.16 -24.49
C ASP A 432 -16.28 -7.30 -25.20
N HIS A 433 -16.39 -7.15 -26.49
CA HIS A 433 -15.44 -6.35 -27.29
C HIS A 433 -15.85 -4.87 -27.39
N ARG A 434 -16.36 -4.28 -26.26
CA ARG A 434 -16.77 -2.88 -26.20
C ARG A 434 -15.86 -2.09 -25.27
N PHE A 435 -15.53 -0.86 -25.69
CA PHE A 435 -14.85 0.07 -24.83
C PHE A 435 -15.79 0.63 -23.76
N ARG A 436 -15.30 0.63 -22.52
CA ARG A 436 -15.91 1.28 -21.36
C ARG A 436 -15.06 2.46 -20.94
N PHE A 437 -15.74 3.51 -20.48
CA PHE A 437 -15.10 4.79 -20.20
C PHE A 437 -15.03 5.06 -18.70
N TYR A 438 -13.84 5.55 -18.29
CA TYR A 438 -13.50 5.83 -16.90
C TYR A 438 -12.96 7.27 -16.80
N PRO A 439 -13.87 8.25 -16.65
CA PRO A 439 -13.52 9.66 -16.49
C PRO A 439 -13.00 9.95 -15.09
N GLY A 440 -12.23 11.03 -14.99
CA GLY A 440 -11.83 11.60 -13.71
C GLY A 440 -11.45 13.07 -13.83
N ILE A 441 -11.72 13.82 -12.77
CA ILE A 441 -11.32 15.20 -12.62
C ILE A 441 -10.83 15.44 -11.20
N ASP A 442 -9.68 16.09 -11.08
CA ASP A 442 -9.10 16.49 -9.81
C ASP A 442 -8.79 17.98 -9.86
N ILE A 443 -9.11 18.70 -8.80
CA ILE A 443 -8.94 20.15 -8.69
C ILE A 443 -8.20 20.45 -7.40
N ALA A 444 -7.13 21.23 -7.49
CA ALA A 444 -6.46 21.80 -6.33
C ALA A 444 -6.50 23.33 -6.40
N TYR A 445 -6.87 23.96 -5.29
CA TYR A 445 -6.84 25.38 -5.09
C TYR A 445 -5.85 25.74 -3.98
N ARG A 446 -4.90 26.60 -4.26
CA ARG A 446 -3.88 27.10 -3.34
C ARG A 446 -4.13 28.58 -3.03
N PRO A 447 -4.96 28.90 -2.01
CA PRO A 447 -5.21 30.29 -1.63
C PRO A 447 -3.95 31.00 -1.10
N SER A 448 -2.97 30.24 -0.64
CA SER A 448 -1.68 30.73 -0.17
C SER A 448 -0.63 29.60 -0.28
N ALA A 449 0.63 29.93 -0.02
CA ALA A 449 1.73 28.95 -0.01
C ALA A 449 1.59 27.85 1.07
N ILE A 450 0.76 28.09 2.10
CA ILE A 450 0.58 27.18 3.24
C ILE A 450 -0.72 26.35 3.17
N TRP A 451 -1.70 26.75 2.36
CA TRP A 451 -2.98 26.07 2.25
C TRP A 451 -3.21 25.52 0.85
N LYS A 452 -3.74 24.31 0.78
CA LYS A 452 -4.17 23.66 -0.45
C LYS A 452 -5.48 22.92 -0.19
N VAL A 453 -6.51 23.22 -0.98
CA VAL A 453 -7.81 22.55 -0.94
C VAL A 453 -7.93 21.71 -2.19
N LEU A 454 -8.41 20.47 -2.03
CA LEU A 454 -8.47 19.47 -3.10
C LEU A 454 -9.87 18.92 -3.24
N PHE A 455 -10.33 18.78 -4.49
CA PHE A 455 -11.53 18.03 -4.84
C PHE A 455 -11.16 17.00 -5.89
N SER A 456 -11.67 15.77 -5.75
CA SER A 456 -11.41 14.69 -6.68
C SER A 456 -12.68 13.91 -6.97
N TYR A 457 -12.94 13.64 -8.26
CA TYR A 457 -13.91 12.66 -8.73
C TYR A 457 -13.22 11.73 -9.71
N ASN A 458 -13.28 10.42 -9.47
CA ASN A 458 -12.71 9.43 -10.37
C ASN A 458 -13.60 8.18 -10.41
N LYS A 459 -13.76 7.62 -11.63
CA LYS A 459 -14.39 6.32 -11.83
C LYS A 459 -13.33 5.24 -11.95
N GLY A 460 -13.47 4.16 -11.18
CA GLY A 460 -12.61 3.00 -11.20
C GLY A 460 -13.34 1.72 -11.57
N PHE A 461 -12.59 0.66 -11.90
CA PHE A 461 -13.13 -0.69 -12.09
C PHE A 461 -12.12 -1.75 -11.68
N ARG A 462 -12.62 -2.97 -11.46
CA ARG A 462 -11.84 -4.18 -11.24
C ARG A 462 -12.48 -5.36 -11.96
N LEU A 463 -11.67 -6.21 -12.55
CA LEU A 463 -12.11 -7.49 -13.10
C LEU A 463 -12.14 -8.55 -11.98
N PRO A 464 -13.11 -9.48 -11.98
CA PRO A 464 -13.07 -10.62 -11.07
C PRO A 464 -11.77 -11.38 -11.21
N THR A 465 -11.23 -11.89 -10.10
CA THR A 465 -10.07 -12.77 -10.09
C THR A 465 -10.41 -14.16 -10.60
N PHE A 466 -9.43 -14.93 -11.05
CA PHE A 466 -9.69 -16.29 -11.49
C PHE A 466 -10.17 -17.19 -10.33
N THR A 467 -9.76 -16.90 -9.09
CA THR A 467 -10.27 -17.59 -7.90
C THR A 467 -11.76 -17.31 -7.68
N GLU A 468 -12.17 -16.03 -7.74
CA GLU A 468 -13.58 -15.65 -7.59
C GLU A 468 -14.48 -16.29 -8.66
N LEU A 469 -13.98 -16.45 -9.88
CA LEU A 469 -14.72 -17.03 -11.00
C LEU A 469 -14.84 -18.56 -10.94
N TYR A 470 -13.76 -19.26 -10.56
CA TYR A 470 -13.64 -20.70 -10.87
C TYR A 470 -13.37 -21.59 -9.66
N TYR A 471 -12.97 -21.03 -8.50
CA TYR A 471 -12.56 -21.87 -7.37
C TYR A 471 -13.68 -22.77 -6.88
N LYS A 472 -13.37 -24.05 -6.71
CA LYS A 472 -14.29 -25.03 -6.16
C LYS A 472 -13.55 -25.95 -5.20
N SER A 473 -14.03 -26.00 -3.96
CA SER A 473 -13.46 -26.80 -2.88
C SER A 473 -14.55 -27.22 -1.90
N PRO A 474 -14.26 -28.07 -0.91
CA PRO A 474 -15.23 -28.41 0.15
C PRO A 474 -15.71 -27.21 0.98
N THR A 475 -15.06 -26.05 0.88
CA THR A 475 -15.34 -24.88 1.71
C THR A 475 -15.72 -23.64 0.92
N HIS A 476 -15.50 -23.61 -0.41
CA HIS A 476 -15.71 -22.44 -1.26
C HIS A 476 -16.22 -22.83 -2.64
N GLU A 477 -17.10 -22.00 -3.20
CA GLU A 477 -17.58 -22.12 -4.59
C GLU A 477 -17.63 -20.74 -5.28
N GLY A 478 -16.83 -20.58 -6.34
CA GLY A 478 -16.77 -19.39 -7.19
C GLY A 478 -17.96 -19.29 -8.14
N ASN A 479 -18.19 -18.10 -8.69
CA ASN A 479 -19.28 -17.81 -9.62
C ASN A 479 -18.74 -17.28 -10.96
N ARG A 480 -18.99 -18.04 -12.05
CA ARG A 480 -18.53 -17.69 -13.42
C ARG A 480 -19.25 -16.51 -14.05
N ASP A 481 -20.41 -16.12 -13.50
CA ASP A 481 -21.27 -15.05 -14.04
C ASP A 481 -20.96 -13.67 -13.42
N LEU A 482 -19.93 -13.57 -12.58
CA LEU A 482 -19.49 -12.30 -11.98
C LEU A 482 -19.13 -11.28 -13.06
N LYS A 483 -19.59 -10.04 -12.84
CA LYS A 483 -19.29 -8.89 -13.69
C LYS A 483 -18.18 -8.06 -13.07
N PRO A 484 -17.54 -7.16 -13.84
CA PRO A 484 -16.60 -6.20 -13.29
C PRO A 484 -17.25 -5.32 -12.22
N GLU A 485 -16.52 -5.07 -11.14
CA GLU A 485 -16.88 -4.07 -10.16
C GLU A 485 -16.64 -2.66 -10.70
N HIS A 486 -17.43 -1.71 -10.25
CA HIS A 486 -17.26 -0.28 -10.57
C HIS A 486 -17.30 0.56 -9.30
N ASN A 487 -16.50 1.62 -9.27
CA ASN A 487 -16.47 2.61 -8.18
C ASN A 487 -16.57 4.03 -8.73
N HIS A 488 -17.47 4.81 -8.13
CA HIS A 488 -17.48 6.27 -8.24
C HIS A 488 -16.92 6.84 -6.94
N SER A 489 -15.71 7.38 -7.00
CA SER A 489 -14.96 7.91 -5.87
C SER A 489 -14.98 9.43 -5.87
N PHE A 490 -15.44 10.03 -4.78
CA PHE A 490 -15.41 11.46 -4.52
C PHE A 490 -14.58 11.73 -3.28
N SER A 491 -13.75 12.75 -3.31
CA SER A 491 -13.04 13.22 -2.12
C SER A 491 -12.93 14.74 -2.10
N LEU A 492 -12.99 15.29 -0.88
CA LEU A 492 -12.71 16.69 -0.59
C LEU A 492 -11.66 16.72 0.51
N GLY A 493 -10.56 17.42 0.27
CA GLY A 493 -9.44 17.46 1.20
C GLY A 493 -8.88 18.87 1.40
N ALA A 494 -8.11 19.02 2.48
CA ALA A 494 -7.33 20.19 2.77
C ALA A 494 -5.96 19.79 3.30
N GLU A 495 -4.93 20.48 2.83
CA GLU A 495 -3.56 20.35 3.29
C GLU A 495 -3.11 21.70 3.85
N TYR A 496 -2.47 21.67 5.00
CA TYR A 496 -1.83 22.79 5.64
C TYR A 496 -0.36 22.49 5.85
N HIS A 497 0.50 23.28 5.25
CA HIS A 497 1.94 23.14 5.31
C HIS A 497 2.57 24.40 5.91
N GLN A 498 2.83 24.39 7.21
CA GLN A 498 3.56 25.49 7.85
C GLN A 498 5.05 25.15 7.88
N SER A 499 5.77 25.50 6.81
CA SER A 499 7.18 25.15 6.61
C SER A 499 7.43 23.62 6.68
N SER A 500 8.68 23.21 6.79
CA SER A 500 9.05 21.80 7.06
C SER A 500 8.62 21.28 8.45
N ILE A 501 8.14 22.17 9.35
CA ILE A 501 7.92 21.84 10.77
C ILE A 501 6.60 21.14 11.00
N PHE A 502 5.50 21.63 10.41
CA PHE A 502 4.16 21.12 10.66
C PHE A 502 3.38 20.94 9.38
N ASN A 503 2.92 19.73 9.15
CA ASN A 503 2.05 19.35 8.05
C ASN A 503 0.77 18.72 8.60
N LEU A 504 -0.38 19.19 8.14
CA LEU A 504 -1.69 18.61 8.44
C LEU A 504 -2.41 18.34 7.12
N GLN A 505 -2.96 17.16 7.00
CA GLN A 505 -3.76 16.72 5.87
C GLN A 505 -5.08 16.16 6.39
N SER A 506 -6.19 16.57 5.81
CA SER A 506 -7.50 16.02 6.14
C SER A 506 -8.32 15.80 4.88
N SER A 507 -9.18 14.79 4.88
CA SER A 507 -10.10 14.51 3.77
C SER A 507 -11.38 13.85 4.26
N VAL A 508 -12.44 14.08 3.49
CA VAL A 508 -13.69 13.34 3.54
C VAL A 508 -13.85 12.67 2.19
N PHE A 509 -14.23 11.40 2.18
CA PHE A 509 -14.42 10.64 0.95
C PHE A 509 -15.75 9.91 0.92
N TYR A 510 -16.25 9.67 -0.29
CA TYR A 510 -17.42 8.87 -0.58
C TYR A 510 -17.16 7.97 -1.78
N HIS A 511 -17.34 6.66 -1.60
CA HIS A 511 -17.23 5.65 -2.64
C HIS A 511 -18.55 4.97 -2.85
N ARG A 512 -19.08 5.02 -4.06
CA ARG A 512 -20.21 4.22 -4.52
C ARG A 512 -19.70 3.04 -5.30
N GLY A 513 -19.59 1.87 -4.62
CA GLY A 513 -19.22 0.61 -5.23
C GLY A 513 -20.43 -0.15 -5.75
N THR A 514 -20.38 -0.59 -7.00
CA THR A 514 -21.42 -1.44 -7.60
C THR A 514 -20.83 -2.75 -8.08
N GLN A 515 -21.58 -3.86 -7.93
CA GLN A 515 -21.12 -5.20 -8.23
C GLN A 515 -19.87 -5.62 -7.42
N MET A 516 -19.75 -5.13 -6.18
CA MET A 516 -18.67 -5.44 -5.25
C MET A 516 -18.70 -6.93 -4.91
N ILE A 517 -17.61 -7.63 -5.23
CA ILE A 517 -17.53 -9.09 -5.07
C ILE A 517 -17.07 -9.42 -3.65
N ASP A 518 -17.74 -10.39 -3.05
CA ASP A 518 -17.41 -10.93 -1.73
C ASP A 518 -17.64 -12.43 -1.66
N TRP A 519 -16.90 -13.08 -0.77
CA TRP A 519 -17.13 -14.45 -0.34
C TRP A 519 -18.08 -14.45 0.84
N VAL A 520 -19.29 -14.98 0.66
CA VAL A 520 -20.37 -14.91 1.66
C VAL A 520 -20.93 -16.27 2.00
N MET A 521 -21.46 -16.42 3.21
CA MET A 521 -22.24 -17.55 3.68
C MET A 521 -23.68 -17.09 3.96
N TYR A 522 -24.66 -17.91 3.56
CA TYR A 522 -26.08 -17.66 3.81
C TYR A 522 -26.62 -18.43 5.03
N SER A 523 -25.87 -19.40 5.55
CA SER A 523 -26.12 -20.05 6.83
C SER A 523 -24.80 -20.38 7.54
N PRO A 524 -24.81 -20.61 8.87
CA PRO A 524 -23.59 -20.97 9.61
C PRO A 524 -22.93 -22.28 9.20
N ASP A 525 -23.69 -23.19 8.59
CA ASP A 525 -23.24 -24.52 8.14
C ASP A 525 -22.97 -24.57 6.62
N ASP A 526 -23.08 -23.40 5.94
CA ASP A 526 -22.87 -23.25 4.50
C ASP A 526 -21.38 -23.18 4.15
N ILE A 527 -21.04 -23.36 2.87
CA ILE A 527 -19.75 -23.01 2.30
C ILE A 527 -19.76 -21.53 1.86
N TYR A 528 -18.59 -20.97 1.57
CA TYR A 528 -18.50 -19.63 0.99
C TYR A 528 -18.86 -19.65 -0.50
N HIS A 529 -19.71 -18.72 -0.92
CA HIS A 529 -20.05 -18.46 -2.31
C HIS A 529 -19.61 -17.06 -2.72
N THR A 530 -19.12 -16.88 -3.94
CA THR A 530 -18.88 -15.53 -4.45
C THR A 530 -20.19 -14.90 -4.93
N ALA A 531 -20.49 -13.73 -4.39
CA ALA A 531 -21.66 -12.93 -4.75
C ALA A 531 -21.27 -11.45 -4.91
N ALA A 532 -22.11 -10.69 -5.60
CA ALA A 532 -21.86 -9.27 -5.85
C ALA A 532 -22.93 -8.41 -5.18
N PHE A 533 -22.52 -7.29 -4.58
CA PHE A 533 -23.35 -6.37 -3.81
C PHE A 533 -23.04 -4.92 -4.18
N ASP A 534 -23.95 -4.01 -3.90
CA ASP A 534 -23.69 -2.58 -3.96
C ASP A 534 -23.34 -2.07 -2.55
N LEU A 535 -22.22 -1.36 -2.43
CA LEU A 535 -21.71 -0.86 -1.16
C LEU A 535 -21.36 0.63 -1.25
N ASP A 536 -21.79 1.41 -0.26
CA ASP A 536 -21.40 2.80 -0.10
C ASP A 536 -20.46 2.95 1.08
N ASN A 537 -19.27 3.49 0.86
CA ASN A 537 -18.31 3.83 1.91
C ASN A 537 -18.21 5.35 2.06
N VAL A 538 -18.46 5.85 3.27
CA VAL A 538 -18.23 7.24 3.64
C VAL A 538 -17.18 7.26 4.74
N GLY A 539 -16.18 8.13 4.62
CA GLY A 539 -15.15 8.20 5.64
C GLY A 539 -14.51 9.57 5.78
N VAL A 540 -13.78 9.69 6.88
CA VAL A 540 -12.97 10.87 7.22
C VAL A 540 -11.56 10.38 7.54
N ARG A 541 -10.58 11.10 7.06
CA ARG A 541 -9.18 10.89 7.40
C ARG A 541 -8.52 12.20 7.81
N MET A 542 -7.69 12.11 8.83
CA MET A 542 -6.85 13.22 9.30
C MET A 542 -5.46 12.68 9.61
N GLN A 543 -4.43 13.40 9.21
CA GLN A 543 -3.03 13.08 9.51
C GLN A 543 -2.24 14.35 9.74
N GLY A 544 -1.53 14.41 10.87
CA GLY A 544 -0.62 15.50 11.20
C GLY A 544 0.80 14.96 11.43
N LYS A 545 1.81 15.72 11.02
CA LYS A 545 3.22 15.42 11.27
C LYS A 545 3.94 16.69 11.72
N ILE A 546 4.74 16.55 12.79
CA ILE A 546 5.60 17.61 13.34
C ILE A 546 7.04 17.10 13.24
N THR A 547 7.92 17.91 12.62
CA THR A 547 9.35 17.61 12.48
C THR A 547 10.15 18.86 12.84
N PRO A 548 10.52 19.06 14.13
CA PRO A 548 11.24 20.27 14.54
C PRO A 548 12.66 20.30 13.94
N PRO A 549 13.16 21.49 13.55
CA PRO A 549 14.52 21.63 13.02
C PRO A 549 15.57 21.19 14.06
N GLU A 550 16.56 20.38 13.64
CA GLU A 550 17.62 19.87 14.51
C GLU A 550 18.47 21.01 15.13
N ALA A 551 18.49 22.19 14.51
CA ALA A 551 19.17 23.38 15.03
C ALA A 551 18.57 23.88 16.34
N THR A 552 17.31 23.60 16.63
CA THR A 552 16.64 24.02 17.88
C THR A 552 16.98 23.08 19.04
N LYS A 553 17.00 23.60 20.29
CA LYS A 553 17.18 22.75 21.49
C LYS A 553 16.12 21.64 21.57
N PHE A 554 14.88 21.95 21.17
CA PHE A 554 13.79 21.00 21.14
C PHE A 554 14.02 19.93 20.06
N GLY A 555 14.38 20.31 18.82
CA GLY A 555 14.64 19.38 17.72
C GLY A 555 15.90 18.51 17.89
N GLN A 556 16.81 18.89 18.82
CA GLN A 556 17.93 18.01 19.18
C GLN A 556 17.48 16.73 19.90
N TRP A 557 16.37 16.77 20.63
CA TRP A 557 15.80 15.64 21.37
C TRP A 557 14.58 15.06 20.67
N PHE A 558 13.64 15.87 20.27
CA PHE A 558 12.40 15.48 19.61
C PHE A 558 12.58 15.51 18.11
N ARG A 559 12.53 14.35 17.46
CA ARG A 559 12.84 14.22 16.03
C ARG A 559 11.60 14.36 15.16
N SER A 560 10.57 13.61 15.48
CA SER A 560 9.31 13.66 14.75
C SER A 560 8.17 13.10 15.59
N PHE A 561 6.98 13.62 15.34
CA PHE A 561 5.73 13.04 15.81
C PHE A 561 4.71 13.07 14.69
N SER A 562 4.05 11.96 14.46
CA SER A 562 2.90 11.88 13.55
C SER A 562 1.71 11.26 14.26
N LEU A 563 0.52 11.75 13.92
CA LEU A 563 -0.76 11.22 14.39
C LEU A 563 -1.72 11.17 13.22
N GLY A 564 -2.33 10.01 13.02
CA GLY A 564 -3.33 9.80 11.98
C GLY A 564 -4.58 9.13 12.53
N TYR A 565 -5.73 9.50 11.98
CA TYR A 565 -7.03 8.91 12.29
C TYR A 565 -7.84 8.70 11.02
N THR A 566 -8.46 7.52 10.91
CA THR A 566 -9.43 7.21 9.86
C THR A 566 -10.70 6.67 10.49
N PHE A 567 -11.84 7.12 9.98
CA PHE A 567 -13.17 6.59 10.25
C PHE A 567 -13.85 6.21 8.95
N ILE A 568 -14.49 5.03 8.91
CA ILE A 568 -15.24 4.54 7.76
C ILE A 568 -16.61 4.05 8.24
N HIS A 569 -17.64 4.46 7.53
CA HIS A 569 -18.99 3.92 7.63
C HIS A 569 -19.39 3.30 6.29
N GLN A 570 -19.86 2.05 6.32
CA GLN A 570 -20.30 1.32 5.13
C GLN A 570 -21.81 1.08 5.18
N THR A 571 -22.50 1.41 4.11
CA THR A 571 -23.91 1.05 3.87
C THR A 571 -23.96 -0.05 2.82
N LYS A 572 -24.68 -1.12 3.10
CA LYS A 572 -24.85 -2.29 2.25
C LYS A 572 -26.20 -2.26 1.57
N HIS A 573 -26.23 -2.63 0.29
CA HIS A 573 -27.45 -2.77 -0.48
C HIS A 573 -27.53 -4.20 -1.01
N ASP A 574 -28.73 -4.76 -1.06
CA ASP A 574 -29.03 -6.10 -1.60
C ASP A 574 -28.25 -7.26 -0.96
N ALA A 575 -27.85 -7.10 0.32
CA ALA A 575 -27.13 -8.12 1.09
C ALA A 575 -28.03 -8.91 2.04
N GLU A 576 -29.30 -9.11 1.67
CA GLU A 576 -30.26 -9.87 2.48
C GLU A 576 -29.87 -11.34 2.59
N GLY A 577 -30.03 -11.91 3.79
CA GLY A 577 -29.71 -13.32 4.06
C GLY A 577 -28.22 -13.64 4.25
N VAL A 578 -27.30 -12.69 4.05
CA VAL A 578 -25.89 -12.91 4.30
C VAL A 578 -25.64 -12.99 5.82
N VAL A 579 -25.16 -14.15 6.26
CA VAL A 579 -24.83 -14.41 7.67
C VAL A 579 -23.37 -14.03 7.97
N LYS A 580 -22.45 -14.29 7.00
CA LYS A 580 -21.05 -13.96 7.12
C LYS A 580 -20.49 -13.49 5.79
N SER A 581 -19.68 -12.45 5.83
CA SER A 581 -18.83 -11.96 4.76
C SER A 581 -17.37 -12.23 5.13
N ASN A 582 -16.52 -12.39 4.13
CA ASN A 582 -15.11 -12.68 4.36
C ASN A 582 -14.19 -11.53 3.94
N VAL A 583 -14.66 -10.61 3.10
CA VAL A 583 -13.82 -9.59 2.46
C VAL A 583 -14.46 -8.21 2.45
N ALA A 584 -15.43 -7.95 1.58
CA ALA A 584 -15.90 -6.59 1.27
C ALA A 584 -16.74 -5.96 2.39
N MET A 585 -17.45 -6.76 3.17
CA MET A 585 -18.27 -6.30 4.29
C MET A 585 -17.55 -6.41 5.65
N GLU A 586 -16.29 -6.85 5.68
CA GLU A 586 -15.39 -6.78 6.83
C GLU A 586 -14.39 -5.64 6.61
N PHE A 587 -14.54 -4.54 7.29
CA PHE A 587 -13.74 -3.35 7.08
C PHE A 587 -13.25 -2.73 8.39
N LEU A 588 -12.18 -1.94 8.31
CA LEU A 588 -11.62 -1.19 9.42
C LEU A 588 -12.46 0.08 9.66
N ARG A 589 -13.28 0.08 10.72
CA ARG A 589 -14.18 1.20 11.05
C ARG A 589 -13.42 2.39 11.61
N HIS A 590 -12.53 2.13 12.56
CA HIS A 590 -11.69 3.13 13.19
C HIS A 590 -10.24 2.69 13.19
N LYS A 591 -9.35 3.61 12.86
CA LYS A 591 -7.91 3.43 12.98
C LYS A 591 -7.26 4.69 13.53
N VAL A 592 -6.47 4.55 14.58
CA VAL A 592 -5.54 5.56 15.08
C VAL A 592 -4.13 5.03 14.91
N VAL A 593 -3.24 5.83 14.35
CA VAL A 593 -1.81 5.54 14.23
C VAL A 593 -1.04 6.73 14.76
N ALA A 594 -0.09 6.49 15.66
CA ALA A 594 0.82 7.53 16.12
C ALA A 594 2.26 7.01 16.09
N SER A 595 3.19 7.85 15.65
CA SER A 595 4.62 7.55 15.66
C SER A 595 5.36 8.68 16.33
N LEU A 596 6.24 8.35 17.28
CA LEU A 596 7.09 9.29 17.99
C LEU A 596 8.54 8.82 17.89
N THR A 597 9.40 9.67 17.35
CA THR A 597 10.85 9.45 17.35
C THR A 597 11.53 10.53 18.20
N HIS A 598 12.34 10.09 19.14
CA HIS A 598 13.15 11.00 19.96
C HIS A 598 14.58 10.48 20.09
N ARG A 599 15.52 11.41 20.26
CA ARG A 599 16.95 11.10 20.45
C ARG A 599 17.22 10.93 21.94
N ILE A 600 17.94 9.85 22.32
CA ILE A 600 18.40 9.60 23.67
C ILE A 600 19.77 10.24 23.88
N MET A 601 20.70 10.06 22.93
CA MET A 601 22.03 10.62 23.00
C MET A 601 22.67 10.81 21.62
N LYS A 602 23.62 11.73 21.55
CA LYS A 602 24.52 11.94 20.40
C LYS A 602 25.97 11.89 20.92
N VAL A 603 26.76 11.01 20.36
CA VAL A 603 28.18 10.87 20.72
C VAL A 603 29.03 11.46 19.60
N LYS A 604 29.89 12.40 19.95
CA LYS A 604 30.98 12.93 19.10
C LYS A 604 32.29 12.72 19.87
N SER A 605 33.14 11.82 19.39
CA SER A 605 34.45 11.53 19.97
C SER A 605 35.53 11.88 18.95
N SER A 606 36.51 12.67 19.37
CA SER A 606 37.73 12.94 18.56
C SER A 606 38.63 11.73 18.45
N ASN A 607 38.68 10.90 19.51
CA ASN A 607 39.59 9.77 19.64
C ASN A 607 39.06 8.47 19.00
N CYS A 608 37.72 8.31 18.96
CA CYS A 608 37.07 7.09 18.46
C CYS A 608 36.00 7.47 17.43
N LYS A 609 36.41 7.87 16.23
CA LYS A 609 35.48 8.32 15.15
C LYS A 609 34.43 7.26 14.78
N TRP A 610 34.73 5.98 14.96
CA TRP A 610 33.77 4.90 14.70
C TRP A 610 32.60 4.82 15.69
N LEU A 611 32.75 5.45 16.87
CA LEU A 611 31.67 5.58 17.85
C LEU A 611 30.78 6.83 17.61
N ASN A 612 31.15 7.69 16.67
CA ASN A 612 30.34 8.87 16.39
C ASN A 612 28.97 8.45 15.84
N GLY A 613 27.94 8.71 16.59
CA GLY A 613 26.60 8.23 16.26
C GLY A 613 25.50 8.87 17.08
N LYS A 614 24.28 8.51 16.72
CA LYS A 614 23.05 8.97 17.35
C LYS A 614 22.29 7.75 17.88
N CYS A 615 21.87 7.77 19.15
CA CYS A 615 20.94 6.81 19.73
C CYS A 615 19.54 7.38 19.68
N GLU A 616 18.64 6.73 18.99
CA GLU A 616 17.27 7.19 18.80
C GLU A 616 16.28 6.08 19.19
N MET A 617 15.16 6.50 19.74
CA MET A 617 14.05 5.62 20.13
C MET A 617 12.82 6.01 19.34
N THR A 618 12.19 5.03 18.72
CA THR A 618 10.91 5.20 18.00
C THR A 618 9.84 4.36 18.65
N TRP A 619 8.68 4.95 18.82
CA TRP A 619 7.46 4.35 19.30
C TRP A 619 6.42 4.40 18.20
N ASN A 620 5.76 3.28 17.90
CA ASN A 620 4.61 3.23 17.00
C ASN A 620 3.42 2.69 17.79
N PHE A 621 2.38 3.50 17.86
CA PHE A 621 1.11 3.13 18.51
C PHE A 621 0.05 2.94 17.43
N ARG A 622 -0.79 1.89 17.56
CA ARG A 622 -1.96 1.65 16.73
C ARG A 622 -3.13 1.24 17.60
N TRP A 623 -4.28 1.85 17.34
CA TRP A 623 -5.57 1.39 17.84
C TRP A 623 -6.51 1.16 16.67
N GLN A 624 -7.23 0.04 16.69
CA GLN A 624 -8.06 -0.39 15.57
C GLN A 624 -9.37 -1.00 16.08
N GLU A 625 -10.46 -0.66 15.38
CA GLU A 625 -11.78 -1.28 15.51
C GLU A 625 -12.26 -1.75 14.16
N ARG A 626 -12.54 -3.03 14.03
CA ARG A 626 -12.96 -3.70 12.79
C ARG A 626 -14.40 -4.18 12.90
N VAL A 627 -15.17 -4.02 11.82
CA VAL A 627 -16.47 -4.66 11.62
C VAL A 627 -16.22 -6.06 11.07
N GLY A 628 -17.01 -7.05 11.52
CA GLY A 628 -16.91 -8.43 11.10
C GLY A 628 -16.80 -9.40 12.27
N CYS A 629 -16.60 -10.67 11.95
CA CYS A 629 -16.49 -11.72 12.95
C CYS A 629 -15.59 -12.86 12.47
N TYR A 630 -14.97 -13.57 13.42
CA TYR A 630 -14.23 -14.81 13.18
C TYR A 630 -14.98 -16.02 13.74
N GLN A 631 -14.67 -17.20 13.20
CA GLN A 631 -15.27 -18.45 13.64
C GLN A 631 -14.34 -19.14 14.63
N SER A 632 -14.88 -19.55 15.80
CA SER A 632 -14.17 -20.32 16.79
C SER A 632 -15.13 -21.29 17.51
N GLY A 633 -14.78 -22.57 17.53
CA GLY A 633 -15.62 -23.61 18.15
C GLY A 633 -17.06 -23.68 17.56
N GLY A 634 -17.21 -23.48 16.25
CA GLY A 634 -18.51 -23.46 15.57
C GLY A 634 -19.36 -22.21 15.82
N LYS A 635 -18.82 -21.16 16.52
CA LYS A 635 -19.52 -19.91 16.81
C LYS A 635 -18.88 -18.74 16.06
N LEU A 636 -19.70 -17.79 15.62
CA LEU A 636 -19.25 -16.51 15.08
C LEU A 636 -19.04 -15.50 16.21
N ILE A 637 -17.83 -14.99 16.34
CA ILE A 637 -17.41 -14.08 17.40
C ILE A 637 -17.01 -12.74 16.78
N PRO A 638 -17.65 -11.61 17.14
CA PRO A 638 -17.27 -10.29 16.65
C PRO A 638 -15.82 -9.94 16.97
N TYR A 639 -15.12 -9.26 16.05
CA TYR A 639 -13.80 -8.69 16.35
C TYR A 639 -13.89 -7.69 17.50
N ARG A 640 -12.89 -7.69 18.36
CA ARG A 640 -12.75 -6.72 19.44
C ARG A 640 -11.75 -5.65 19.07
N PRO A 641 -12.00 -4.38 19.44
CA PRO A 641 -10.99 -3.33 19.29
C PRO A 641 -9.73 -3.70 20.08
N TYR A 642 -8.58 -3.34 19.53
CA TYR A 642 -7.30 -3.58 20.18
C TYR A 642 -6.33 -2.42 19.99
N ALA A 643 -5.38 -2.30 20.94
CA ALA A 643 -4.29 -1.35 20.91
C ALA A 643 -2.96 -2.08 20.90
N MET A 644 -2.01 -1.61 20.09
CA MET A 644 -0.67 -2.15 19.98
C MET A 644 0.37 -1.04 20.12
N LEU A 645 1.45 -1.36 20.79
CA LEU A 645 2.61 -0.51 20.92
C LEU A 645 3.83 -1.28 20.41
N ASP A 646 4.53 -0.69 19.43
CA ASP A 646 5.78 -1.19 18.90
C ASP A 646 6.90 -0.20 19.24
N ALA A 647 8.13 -0.69 19.41
CA ALA A 647 9.27 0.16 19.76
C ALA A 647 10.55 -0.29 19.07
N LYS A 648 11.41 0.68 18.72
CA LYS A 648 12.74 0.43 18.13
C LYS A 648 13.76 1.37 18.77
N LEU A 649 14.77 0.79 19.39
CA LEU A 649 15.96 1.49 19.84
C LEU A 649 17.06 1.25 18.82
N GLN A 650 17.65 2.32 18.29
CA GLN A 650 18.70 2.22 17.28
C GLN A 650 19.89 3.11 17.57
N TRP A 651 21.06 2.60 17.27
CA TRP A 651 22.32 3.32 17.25
C TRP A 651 22.76 3.49 15.80
N ASN A 652 22.79 4.71 15.31
CA ASN A 652 23.11 5.05 13.92
C ASN A 652 24.47 5.73 13.84
N THR A 653 25.37 5.18 13.04
CA THR A 653 26.65 5.78 12.64
C THR A 653 26.71 5.87 11.11
N PRO A 654 27.65 6.62 10.50
CA PRO A 654 27.81 6.63 9.04
C PRO A 654 28.12 5.27 8.41
N ARG A 655 28.69 4.33 9.18
CA ARG A 655 29.17 3.03 8.67
C ARG A 655 28.32 1.84 9.12
N TYR A 656 27.66 1.94 10.27
CA TYR A 656 26.85 0.84 10.78
C TYR A 656 25.66 1.33 11.60
N GLN A 657 24.64 0.51 11.64
CA GLN A 657 23.46 0.66 12.49
C GLN A 657 23.33 -0.61 13.34
N LEU A 658 23.09 -0.43 14.63
CA LEU A 658 22.66 -1.50 15.55
C LEU A 658 21.26 -1.17 16.04
N TYR A 659 20.41 -2.16 16.16
CA TYR A 659 19.06 -1.92 16.68
C TYR A 659 18.49 -3.11 17.44
N VAL A 660 17.60 -2.80 18.37
CA VAL A 660 16.68 -3.74 19.01
C VAL A 660 15.28 -3.21 18.80
N GLN A 661 14.36 -4.06 18.39
CA GLN A 661 12.99 -3.70 18.20
C GLN A 661 12.04 -4.73 18.77
N ALA A 662 10.89 -4.26 19.24
CA ALA A 662 9.81 -5.08 19.74
C ALA A 662 8.52 -4.69 19.04
N THR A 663 7.78 -5.64 18.55
CA THR A 663 6.40 -5.44 18.09
C THR A 663 5.43 -6.06 19.09
N ASN A 664 4.26 -5.42 19.23
CA ASN A 664 3.25 -5.83 20.20
C ASN A 664 3.76 -5.91 21.64
N LEU A 665 4.39 -4.84 22.15
CA LEU A 665 4.87 -4.75 23.54
C LEU A 665 3.76 -4.97 24.57
N THR A 666 2.51 -4.72 24.20
CA THR A 666 1.32 -4.98 25.03
C THR A 666 1.02 -6.47 25.18
N ASN A 667 1.72 -7.32 24.41
CA ASN A 667 1.50 -8.78 24.34
C ASN A 667 0.02 -9.17 24.13
N HIS A 668 -0.69 -8.36 23.33
CA HIS A 668 -2.11 -8.57 23.07
C HIS A 668 -2.31 -9.68 22.05
N ARG A 669 -3.21 -10.61 22.33
CA ARG A 669 -3.65 -11.65 21.39
C ARG A 669 -4.92 -11.17 20.70
N TYR A 670 -4.92 -11.17 19.38
CA TYR A 670 -6.02 -10.63 18.59
C TYR A 670 -6.22 -11.42 17.30
N TYR A 671 -7.35 -11.17 16.66
CA TYR A 671 -7.70 -11.67 15.33
C TYR A 671 -7.91 -10.46 14.43
N ASP A 672 -7.30 -10.48 13.26
CA ASP A 672 -7.36 -9.38 12.29
C ASP A 672 -8.06 -9.80 11.00
N LEU A 673 -8.02 -11.10 10.71
CA LEU A 673 -8.62 -11.70 9.54
C LEU A 673 -9.08 -13.13 9.86
N GLY A 674 -10.38 -13.39 9.69
CA GLY A 674 -10.95 -14.72 9.92
C GLY A 674 -10.53 -15.33 11.24
N SER A 675 -10.30 -16.62 11.25
CA SER A 675 -9.92 -17.38 12.45
C SER A 675 -8.41 -17.46 12.69
N VAL A 676 -7.62 -16.59 12.03
CA VAL A 676 -6.16 -16.60 12.11
C VAL A 676 -5.68 -15.86 13.36
N PRO A 677 -5.13 -16.57 14.38
CA PRO A 677 -4.62 -15.92 15.58
C PRO A 677 -3.34 -15.14 15.28
N GLN A 678 -3.21 -13.95 15.84
CA GLN A 678 -2.03 -13.12 15.71
C GLN A 678 -1.04 -13.34 16.87
N PRO A 679 0.28 -13.27 16.61
CA PRO A 679 1.29 -13.51 17.65
C PRO A 679 1.30 -12.40 18.71
N GLY A 680 1.74 -12.74 19.91
CA GLY A 680 2.02 -11.81 20.98
C GLY A 680 3.29 -10.98 20.72
N ILE A 681 4.03 -10.64 21.78
CA ILE A 681 5.26 -9.87 21.69
C ILE A 681 6.30 -10.58 20.82
N TRP A 682 6.97 -9.80 19.93
CA TRP A 682 8.02 -10.27 19.07
C TRP A 682 9.25 -9.36 19.18
N LEU A 683 10.33 -9.90 19.71
CA LEU A 683 11.60 -9.19 19.93
C LEU A 683 12.58 -9.54 18.83
N MET A 684 13.28 -8.55 18.27
CA MET A 684 14.32 -8.70 17.26
C MET A 684 15.51 -7.81 17.60
N ALA A 685 16.71 -8.30 17.34
CA ALA A 685 17.92 -7.52 17.32
C ALA A 685 18.59 -7.66 15.95
N GLY A 686 19.23 -6.60 15.48
CA GLY A 686 19.86 -6.63 14.18
C GLY A 686 20.94 -5.58 14.01
N PHE A 687 21.70 -5.76 12.94
CA PHE A 687 22.70 -4.81 12.50
C PHE A 687 22.62 -4.58 10.99
N ARG A 688 23.08 -3.41 10.55
CA ARG A 688 23.38 -3.09 9.15
C ARG A 688 24.77 -2.51 9.09
N LEU A 689 25.57 -2.94 8.13
CA LEU A 689 26.95 -2.50 7.93
C LEU A 689 27.08 -1.97 6.50
N LYS A 690 27.56 -0.74 6.36
CA LYS A 690 27.96 -0.13 5.09
C LYS A 690 29.48 -0.15 4.98
N LEU A 691 30.02 -0.93 4.02
CA LEU A 691 31.45 -1.17 3.89
C LEU A 691 32.13 -0.12 3.00
N ILE A 692 31.45 0.37 1.98
CA ILE A 692 31.94 1.37 1.03
C ILE A 692 30.84 2.37 0.78
#